data_b0f919429664432bb7c3693157d323da
#
_entry.id   b0f919429664432bb7c3693157d323da
#
_cell.length_a   1.000
_cell.length_b   1.000
_cell.length_c   1.000
_cell.angle_alpha   90.00
_cell.angle_beta   90.00
_cell.angle_gamma   90.00
#
_symmetry.space_group_name_H-M   'P 1'
#
loop_
_entity.id
_entity.type
_entity.pdbx_description
1 polymer ?
#
loop_
_entity_poly.entity_id
_entity_poly.type
_entity_poly.pdbx_seq_one_letter_code
_entity_poly.pdbx_strand_id
1 'polypeptide(L)'
;MKARLIPLLVGSLFAASAASAADEDQMTWDGSSISIGVRGSKQEGGKRNGASATSSTDTTQPLAPFTGPEDKAKLNEYRDLSSGVIGTIDLVGTSKDKYMRFFGENLGYADQFLNLRGGDYGNYKYQLFDDRMPHNLSWGALTPLSGTGGSLLTSPGVTYPPSGPATDPSTWNPFDYRLNREVMGGNIEVTANSPWHVRFGYNESTMQGTRPLSGRLGTSANNGMIEFGAPVDYKTKDFTADGGYSTKRGSFSVNFLNSRFSNANPFMQWTNFFMLNQLDTTYLPPDNNLNRVGLNGTLRELPMNSTLSVRATWSQLTNNFDVASGGLLPTNNVLVPPTTGAPQAVGTLVTTPNRSAFAGNVETKTASVSYTSTLSSEVDSKIFYNYYDSHNRSTLVEYAQGLLGTGPCPAVSYPISSTATQTCVGPTPNSLFSYTKQDYGVEGGWRMNRANKLSGGVNWLDISREGREDAGKTDTSNIWGEYKNTSLDSLSGRLKYQYQQRRSELNPARPVNQSPFADATPGQVPYYYRAYDVSNANQNYVKLQLDWSPAPLLDAGFGTTFRHTQYKDLNYGRSQDERQEYDLTVSYGDPKGFRVTALANYEFVEFNQKYHQGTGPLPGGTQTPTDFDWSTKNTQTNQLWGLIADWAATERVALKASYIWTRTGGGVDFQSGNTAGAGGFNGGPLVNYVTDNTKKQTFNLKGDYKFDRQWTGTLGYVIEKYEYADDQMRGYQGNYPYFQYLGGNNDSWFSGAFANPSYKLQVVYLVGTYKF
;
A
#
# COMPACT_ATOMS: atom_id res chain seq x y z
N MET A 1 7.96 -22.55 23.03
CA MET A 1 8.30 -23.93 22.59
C MET A 1 8.72 -24.02 21.13
N LYS A 2 8.34 -23.08 20.24
CA LYS A 2 8.66 -23.09 18.79
C LYS A 2 10.13 -22.79 18.43
N ALA A 3 10.85 -22.01 19.24
CA ALA A 3 12.24 -21.60 18.94
C ALA A 3 13.33 -22.69 19.12
N ARG A 4 12.98 -23.89 19.61
CA ARG A 4 13.93 -24.95 19.90
C ARG A 4 14.04 -26.06 18.85
N LEU A 5 13.14 -26.07 17.86
CA LEU A 5 13.11 -27.15 16.84
C LEU A 5 14.12 -26.91 15.69
N ILE A 6 14.38 -25.66 15.32
CA ILE A 6 15.23 -25.33 14.17
C ILE A 6 16.74 -25.59 14.47
N PRO A 7 17.30 -25.22 15.63
CA PRO A 7 18.67 -25.57 15.97
C PRO A 7 18.90 -27.09 16.08
N LEU A 8 17.88 -27.86 16.52
CA LEU A 8 17.95 -29.32 16.57
C LEU A 8 17.92 -29.95 15.16
N LEU A 9 17.14 -29.37 14.22
CA LEU A 9 17.11 -29.84 12.83
C LEU A 9 18.45 -29.56 12.11
N VAL A 10 19.04 -28.39 12.33
CA VAL A 10 20.36 -28.03 11.78
C VAL A 10 21.44 -28.91 12.40
N GLY A 11 21.42 -29.12 13.70
CA GLY A 11 22.38 -30.01 14.40
C GLY A 11 22.29 -31.47 13.94
N SER A 12 21.07 -31.98 13.67
CA SER A 12 20.88 -33.35 13.16
C SER A 12 21.30 -33.53 11.71
N LEU A 13 21.23 -32.48 10.88
CA LEU A 13 21.74 -32.48 9.50
C LEU A 13 23.28 -32.60 9.45
N PHE A 14 23.98 -31.94 10.38
CA PHE A 14 25.45 -32.08 10.50
C PHE A 14 25.89 -33.43 11.07
N ALA A 15 25.10 -34.02 11.98
CA ALA A 15 25.39 -35.32 12.56
C ALA A 15 25.17 -36.47 11.57
N ALA A 16 24.22 -36.33 10.64
CA ALA A 16 23.96 -37.35 9.61
C ALA A 16 25.02 -37.39 8.51
N SER A 17 25.72 -36.28 8.25
CA SER A 17 26.81 -36.24 7.23
C SER A 17 28.13 -36.84 7.71
N ALA A 18 28.35 -36.98 9.02
CA ALA A 18 29.59 -37.53 9.57
C ALA A 18 29.64 -39.09 9.65
N ALA A 19 28.52 -39.78 9.35
CA ALA A 19 28.37 -41.21 9.61
C ALA A 19 28.39 -42.12 8.35
N SER A 20 28.56 -41.58 7.12
CA SER A 20 28.65 -42.46 5.92
C SER A 20 29.95 -42.28 5.19
N ALA A 21 30.88 -43.17 5.49
CA ALA A 21 32.07 -43.39 4.65
C ALA A 21 31.69 -44.34 3.49
N ALA A 22 32.11 -43.97 2.27
CA ALA A 22 32.13 -44.73 1.04
C ALA A 22 30.79 -44.99 0.32
N ASP A 23 30.34 -43.96 -0.44
CA ASP A 23 29.54 -44.21 -1.63
C ASP A 23 29.75 -43.06 -2.64
N GLU A 24 29.70 -43.34 -3.96
CA GLU A 24 29.92 -42.38 -5.06
C GLU A 24 28.89 -41.21 -5.08
N ASP A 25 27.99 -41.14 -4.11
CA ASP A 25 26.90 -40.20 -3.95
C ASP A 25 27.13 -39.16 -2.81
N GLN A 26 28.37 -38.93 -2.39
CA GLN A 26 28.68 -37.94 -1.36
C GLN A 26 28.31 -36.53 -1.82
N MET A 27 27.52 -35.81 -0.98
CA MET A 27 27.25 -34.39 -1.15
C MET A 27 28.54 -33.59 -0.98
N THR A 28 28.88 -32.78 -1.96
CA THR A 28 29.90 -31.74 -1.83
C THR A 28 29.27 -30.44 -1.34
N TRP A 29 29.99 -29.71 -0.51
CA TRP A 29 29.53 -28.46 0.09
C TRP A 29 30.23 -27.23 -0.49
N ASP A 30 30.81 -27.37 -1.69
CA ASP A 30 31.55 -26.33 -2.38
C ASP A 30 30.66 -25.11 -2.63
N GLY A 31 31.12 -23.93 -2.24
CA GLY A 31 30.38 -22.68 -2.34
C GLY A 31 29.53 -22.32 -1.13
N SER A 32 29.55 -23.16 -0.08
CA SER A 32 28.97 -22.88 1.21
C SER A 32 29.72 -21.78 1.97
N SER A 33 29.01 -21.00 2.78
CA SER A 33 29.62 -20.01 3.65
C SER A 33 28.85 -19.79 4.95
N ILE A 34 29.59 -19.47 6.00
CA ILE A 34 29.08 -19.03 7.29
C ILE A 34 29.73 -17.69 7.60
N SER A 35 28.89 -16.68 7.90
CA SER A 35 29.33 -15.35 8.29
C SER A 35 28.87 -15.04 9.70
N ILE A 36 29.79 -14.59 10.55
CA ILE A 36 29.50 -14.14 11.90
C ILE A 36 30.20 -12.80 12.11
N GLY A 37 29.51 -11.88 12.73
CA GLY A 37 30.02 -10.55 12.95
C GLY A 37 29.35 -9.81 14.12
N VAL A 38 29.76 -8.57 14.28
CA VAL A 38 29.19 -7.66 15.27
C VAL A 38 28.75 -6.38 14.58
N ARG A 39 27.64 -5.85 15.02
CA ARG A 39 27.07 -4.58 14.55
C ARG A 39 26.90 -3.62 15.71
N GLY A 40 27.45 -2.42 15.60
CA GLY A 40 27.18 -1.27 16.43
C GLY A 40 26.25 -0.30 15.69
N SER A 41 25.18 0.12 16.34
CA SER A 41 24.17 1.04 15.78
C SER A 41 23.93 2.21 16.70
N LYS A 42 24.08 3.44 16.19
CA LYS A 42 23.62 4.67 16.87
C LYS A 42 22.38 5.17 16.15
N GLN A 43 21.28 5.24 16.85
CA GLN A 43 19.96 5.57 16.33
C GLN A 43 19.42 6.80 17.07
N GLU A 44 19.06 7.84 16.33
CA GLU A 44 18.39 9.05 16.80
C GLU A 44 17.07 9.18 16.04
N GLY A 45 15.94 9.20 16.74
CA GLY A 45 14.60 9.40 16.16
C GLY A 45 14.15 10.85 16.24
N GLY A 46 12.97 11.11 15.69
CA GLY A 46 12.32 12.41 15.79
C GLY A 46 11.82 12.68 17.20
N LYS A 47 12.03 13.89 17.69
CA LYS A 47 11.48 14.32 18.98
C LYS A 47 10.06 14.83 18.78
N ARG A 48 9.16 14.40 19.65
CA ARG A 48 7.77 14.85 19.70
C ARG A 48 7.65 16.03 20.65
N ASN A 49 7.90 17.23 20.13
CA ASN A 49 7.77 18.45 20.90
C ASN A 49 6.41 19.08 20.57
N GLY A 50 5.70 19.53 21.58
CA GLY A 50 4.43 20.21 21.41
C GLY A 50 4.03 20.95 22.65
N ALA A 51 2.91 21.64 22.60
CA ALA A 51 2.29 22.29 23.73
C ALA A 51 1.22 21.36 24.33
N SER A 52 1.15 21.29 25.64
CA SER A 52 0.08 20.63 26.38
C SER A 52 -1.11 21.60 26.47
N ALA A 53 -2.31 21.14 26.12
CA ALA A 53 -3.50 21.93 26.34
C ALA A 53 -3.84 21.91 27.85
N THR A 54 -3.72 23.03 28.51
CA THR A 54 -4.43 23.21 29.78
C THR A 54 -5.90 23.44 29.47
N SER A 55 -6.81 22.90 30.27
CA SER A 55 -8.28 23.01 30.13
C SER A 55 -8.80 24.43 30.33
N SER A 56 -8.17 25.41 29.74
CA SER A 56 -8.61 26.79 29.80
C SER A 56 -9.62 27.03 28.69
N THR A 57 -10.76 27.54 29.03
CA THR A 57 -11.72 28.13 28.07
C THR A 57 -11.14 29.36 27.37
N ASP A 58 -9.93 29.77 27.75
CA ASP A 58 -9.21 30.89 27.21
C ASP A 58 -8.23 30.40 26.11
N THR A 59 -8.61 30.53 24.86
CA THR A 59 -7.81 30.18 23.69
C THR A 59 -6.57 31.08 23.50
N THR A 60 -6.41 32.11 24.33
CA THR A 60 -5.27 33.04 24.28
C THR A 60 -4.13 32.65 25.20
N GLN A 61 -4.31 31.66 26.08
CA GLN A 61 -3.25 31.20 26.97
C GLN A 61 -2.24 30.33 26.24
N PRO A 62 -0.95 30.59 26.40
CA PRO A 62 0.08 29.73 25.85
C PRO A 62 0.02 28.35 26.51
N LEU A 63 -0.04 27.31 25.68
CA LEU A 63 0.01 25.93 26.14
C LEU A 63 1.38 25.61 26.77
N ALA A 64 1.38 24.86 27.87
CA ALA A 64 2.63 24.44 28.48
C ALA A 64 3.44 23.55 27.53
N PRO A 65 4.75 23.76 27.35
CA PRO A 65 5.55 22.94 26.47
C PRO A 65 5.64 21.51 26.99
N PHE A 66 5.42 20.54 26.11
CA PHE A 66 5.56 19.11 26.38
C PHE A 66 6.58 18.50 25.44
N THR A 67 7.52 17.71 25.98
CA THR A 67 8.47 16.93 25.20
C THR A 67 8.14 15.45 25.35
N GLY A 68 7.61 14.87 24.29
CA GLY A 68 7.30 13.45 24.23
C GLY A 68 8.53 12.58 23.94
N PRO A 69 8.37 11.25 24.02
CA PRO A 69 9.45 10.31 23.74
C PRO A 69 9.95 10.42 22.30
N GLU A 70 11.22 10.09 22.09
CA GLU A 70 11.87 10.00 20.79
C GLU A 70 11.32 8.80 20.01
N ASP A 71 10.95 9.02 18.72
CA ASP A 71 10.41 7.96 17.87
C ASP A 71 11.48 7.42 16.91
N LYS A 72 11.82 6.13 17.05
CA LYS A 72 12.78 5.42 16.19
C LYS A 72 12.10 4.41 15.26
N ALA A 73 10.76 4.35 15.22
CA ALA A 73 10.03 3.36 14.45
C ALA A 73 10.30 3.49 12.95
N LYS A 74 10.25 4.70 12.40
CA LYS A 74 10.50 4.95 10.96
C LYS A 74 11.88 4.47 10.51
N LEU A 75 12.89 4.58 11.36
CA LEU A 75 14.23 4.06 11.11
C LEU A 75 14.25 2.53 11.01
N ASN A 76 13.45 1.84 11.83
CA ASN A 76 13.34 0.39 11.91
C ASN A 76 12.05 -0.15 11.26
N GLU A 77 11.46 0.57 10.32
CA GLU A 77 10.11 0.29 9.81
C GLU A 77 9.88 -1.18 9.42
N TYR A 78 10.79 -1.76 8.64
CA TYR A 78 10.73 -3.16 8.18
C TYR A 78 12.02 -3.95 8.49
N ARG A 79 12.81 -3.50 9.44
CA ARG A 79 14.14 -4.05 9.75
C ARG A 79 14.45 -3.92 11.24
N ASP A 80 15.38 -4.73 11.71
CA ASP A 80 15.93 -4.61 13.07
C ASP A 80 17.41 -4.27 12.99
N LEU A 81 17.75 -3.00 13.24
CA LEU A 81 19.12 -2.49 13.24
C LEU A 81 19.72 -2.37 14.64
N SER A 82 19.25 -3.12 15.61
CA SER A 82 19.80 -3.15 16.94
C SER A 82 21.27 -3.58 16.94
N SER A 83 22.06 -3.05 17.88
CA SER A 83 23.43 -3.50 18.09
C SER A 83 23.46 -4.93 18.59
N GLY A 84 24.44 -5.73 18.15
CA GLY A 84 24.59 -7.12 18.58
C GLY A 84 25.39 -7.97 17.61
N VAL A 85 25.31 -9.28 17.82
CA VAL A 85 25.92 -10.28 16.96
C VAL A 85 25.03 -10.51 15.76
N ILE A 86 25.59 -10.43 14.56
CA ILE A 86 24.92 -10.71 13.29
C ILE A 86 25.45 -11.98 12.65
N GLY A 87 24.60 -12.75 12.01
CA GLY A 87 24.99 -13.99 11.37
C GLY A 87 24.21 -14.27 10.09
N THR A 88 24.91 -14.85 9.12
CA THR A 88 24.34 -15.36 7.86
C THR A 88 24.91 -16.74 7.60
N ILE A 89 24.05 -17.67 7.23
CA ILE A 89 24.43 -19.06 6.87
C ILE A 89 23.95 -19.31 5.44
N ASP A 90 24.83 -19.78 4.57
CA ASP A 90 24.49 -20.22 3.22
C ASP A 90 25.19 -21.55 2.94
N LEU A 91 24.49 -22.64 3.14
CA LEU A 91 25.00 -24.00 2.93
C LEU A 91 24.44 -24.53 1.61
N VAL A 92 25.33 -24.88 0.69
CA VAL A 92 24.98 -25.42 -0.62
C VAL A 92 25.61 -26.82 -0.74
N GLY A 93 24.75 -27.84 -0.69
CA GLY A 93 25.13 -29.22 -0.90
C GLY A 93 24.68 -29.71 -2.27
N THR A 94 25.57 -30.32 -3.03
CA THR A 94 25.28 -30.92 -4.34
C THR A 94 25.92 -32.31 -4.48
N SER A 95 25.17 -33.22 -5.08
CA SER A 95 25.66 -34.51 -5.55
C SER A 95 25.28 -34.71 -7.01
N LYS A 96 25.51 -35.88 -7.56
CA LYS A 96 25.14 -36.21 -8.94
C LYS A 96 23.64 -36.02 -9.20
N ASP A 97 22.79 -36.45 -8.29
CA ASP A 97 21.34 -36.51 -8.48
C ASP A 97 20.58 -35.60 -7.51
N LYS A 98 21.23 -35.12 -6.42
CA LYS A 98 20.56 -34.38 -5.35
C LYS A 98 21.18 -33.03 -5.08
N TYR A 99 20.37 -32.11 -4.61
CA TYR A 99 20.84 -30.83 -4.13
C TYR A 99 20.10 -30.40 -2.87
N MET A 100 20.77 -29.60 -2.03
CA MET A 100 20.17 -28.95 -0.87
C MET A 100 20.82 -27.58 -0.68
N ARG A 101 20.02 -26.58 -0.33
CA ARG A 101 20.52 -25.27 0.13
C ARG A 101 19.75 -24.84 1.37
N PHE A 102 20.50 -24.52 2.42
CA PHE A 102 19.98 -23.85 3.59
C PHE A 102 20.55 -22.43 3.63
N PHE A 103 19.65 -21.44 3.65
CA PHE A 103 20.00 -20.03 3.76
C PHE A 103 19.33 -19.44 5.00
N GLY A 104 20.09 -18.69 5.80
CA GLY A 104 19.58 -17.97 6.96
C GLY A 104 20.30 -16.64 7.13
N GLU A 105 19.53 -15.59 7.39
CA GLU A 105 20.06 -14.26 7.65
C GLU A 105 19.33 -13.60 8.81
N ASN A 106 19.96 -12.58 9.42
CA ASN A 106 19.44 -11.85 10.59
C ASN A 106 19.01 -12.78 11.72
N LEU A 107 19.84 -13.80 12.01
CA LEU A 107 19.52 -14.84 12.98
C LEU A 107 19.30 -14.26 14.37
N GLY A 108 18.09 -14.45 14.93
CA GLY A 108 17.70 -13.95 16.25
C GLY A 108 17.17 -12.51 16.26
N TYR A 109 17.12 -11.81 15.12
CA TYR A 109 16.52 -10.50 14.97
C TYR A 109 15.03 -10.58 14.58
N ALA A 110 14.33 -9.46 14.71
CA ALA A 110 12.91 -9.39 14.38
C ALA A 110 12.61 -9.57 12.87
N ASP A 111 13.59 -9.38 12.01
CA ASP A 111 13.58 -9.55 10.55
C ASP A 111 14.36 -10.79 10.09
N GLN A 112 14.33 -11.86 10.90
CA GLN A 112 14.95 -13.15 10.56
C GLN A 112 14.31 -13.79 9.33
N PHE A 113 15.18 -14.31 8.45
CA PHE A 113 14.76 -15.13 7.31
C PHE A 113 15.51 -16.47 7.28
N LEU A 114 14.75 -17.57 7.14
CA LEU A 114 15.27 -18.93 6.97
C LEU A 114 14.64 -19.57 5.75
N ASN A 115 15.45 -20.27 4.93
CA ASN A 115 14.97 -20.98 3.75
C ASN A 115 15.78 -22.27 3.54
N LEU A 116 15.11 -23.40 3.54
CA LEU A 116 15.64 -24.70 3.16
C LEU A 116 14.97 -25.15 1.87
N ARG A 117 15.76 -25.40 0.85
CA ARG A 117 15.29 -25.97 -0.41
C ARG A 117 16.20 -27.11 -0.85
N GLY A 118 15.59 -28.10 -1.48
CA GLY A 118 16.37 -29.25 -1.97
C GLY A 118 15.52 -30.13 -2.86
N GLY A 119 16.12 -31.21 -3.31
CA GLY A 119 15.45 -32.19 -4.15
C GLY A 119 16.38 -33.16 -4.83
N ASP A 120 15.78 -33.99 -5.66
CA ASP A 120 16.39 -34.91 -6.57
C ASP A 120 16.10 -34.43 -8.00
N TYR A 121 17.13 -34.22 -8.81
CA TYR A 121 17.00 -33.65 -10.15
C TYR A 121 16.04 -34.47 -11.03
N GLY A 122 15.00 -33.82 -11.53
CA GLY A 122 13.99 -34.45 -12.37
C GLY A 122 12.92 -35.24 -11.61
N ASN A 123 13.08 -35.57 -10.34
CA ASN A 123 12.14 -36.37 -9.57
C ASN A 123 11.26 -35.51 -8.67
N TYR A 124 11.86 -34.77 -7.75
CA TYR A 124 11.12 -33.91 -6.83
C TYR A 124 11.97 -32.74 -6.36
N LYS A 125 11.31 -31.68 -5.90
CA LYS A 125 11.91 -30.55 -5.19
C LYS A 125 11.01 -30.10 -4.04
N TYR A 126 11.61 -29.61 -2.97
CA TYR A 126 10.91 -29.09 -1.81
C TYR A 126 11.51 -27.77 -1.35
N GLN A 127 10.71 -27.00 -0.66
CA GLN A 127 11.11 -25.78 0.02
C GLN A 127 10.39 -25.66 1.36
N LEU A 128 11.12 -25.25 2.40
CA LEU A 128 10.57 -24.84 3.71
C LEU A 128 11.16 -23.47 4.04
N PHE A 129 10.37 -22.59 4.61
CA PHE A 129 10.83 -21.24 4.97
C PHE A 129 10.13 -20.68 6.21
N ASP A 130 10.84 -19.76 6.90
CA ASP A 130 10.35 -18.87 7.95
C ASP A 130 10.82 -17.46 7.62
N ASP A 131 9.87 -16.54 7.40
CA ASP A 131 10.10 -15.14 7.03
C ASP A 131 9.40 -14.24 8.05
N ARG A 132 10.19 -13.44 8.77
CA ARG A 132 9.72 -12.52 9.79
C ARG A 132 9.95 -11.09 9.35
N MET A 133 8.91 -10.29 9.49
CA MET A 133 8.93 -8.88 9.11
C MET A 133 8.27 -8.03 10.19
N PRO A 134 9.02 -7.21 10.92
CA PRO A 134 8.44 -6.16 11.76
C PRO A 134 7.90 -5.05 10.85
N HIS A 135 6.79 -4.44 11.24
CA HIS A 135 6.31 -3.19 10.66
C HIS A 135 6.09 -2.19 11.79
N ASN A 136 7.10 -1.38 12.05
CA ASN A 136 7.10 -0.38 13.10
C ASN A 136 6.59 0.94 12.53
N LEU A 137 5.42 1.39 12.98
CA LEU A 137 4.79 2.63 12.53
C LEU A 137 5.16 3.81 13.44
N SER A 138 5.14 3.61 14.76
CA SER A 138 5.52 4.61 15.75
C SER A 138 5.81 3.95 17.09
N TRP A 139 6.89 4.32 17.76
CA TRP A 139 7.23 3.88 19.11
C TRP A 139 7.03 5.00 20.13
N GLY A 140 6.47 4.66 21.27
CA GLY A 140 6.19 5.59 22.34
C GLY A 140 5.07 6.58 22.00
N ALA A 141 4.07 6.16 21.25
CA ALA A 141 2.80 6.88 21.13
C ALA A 141 2.10 6.94 22.49
N LEU A 142 1.23 7.91 22.71
CA LEU A 142 0.56 8.13 23.98
C LEU A 142 -0.95 8.08 23.82
N THR A 143 -1.68 7.60 24.84
CA THR A 143 -3.13 7.60 24.88
C THR A 143 -3.65 7.81 26.30
N PRO A 144 -4.74 8.57 26.50
CA PRO A 144 -5.40 8.66 27.81
C PRO A 144 -6.14 7.38 28.17
N LEU A 145 -6.32 6.44 27.22
CA LEU A 145 -7.02 5.18 27.44
C LEU A 145 -6.08 4.09 27.97
N SER A 146 -6.60 3.21 28.81
CA SER A 146 -5.93 1.98 29.28
C SER A 146 -6.41 0.79 28.46
N GLY A 147 -5.58 -0.27 28.33
CA GLY A 147 -5.93 -1.50 27.63
C GLY A 147 -5.48 -1.57 26.17
N THR A 148 -4.57 -0.69 25.75
CA THR A 148 -4.02 -0.69 24.38
C THR A 148 -3.43 -2.05 24.00
N GLY A 149 -3.75 -2.51 22.79
CA GLY A 149 -3.41 -3.86 22.29
C GLY A 149 -4.47 -4.91 22.61
N GLY A 150 -5.48 -4.57 23.42
CA GLY A 150 -6.66 -5.39 23.66
C GLY A 150 -7.89 -4.85 22.94
N SER A 151 -9.00 -5.61 23.01
CA SER A 151 -10.28 -5.26 22.42
C SER A 151 -11.14 -4.30 23.26
N LEU A 152 -10.68 -3.90 24.44
CA LEU A 152 -11.38 -2.97 25.33
C LEU A 152 -10.42 -1.87 25.81
N LEU A 153 -10.72 -0.63 25.42
CA LEU A 153 -10.01 0.56 25.86
C LEU A 153 -10.89 1.38 26.80
N THR A 154 -10.40 1.63 28.02
CA THR A 154 -11.18 2.35 29.05
C THR A 154 -10.44 3.56 29.55
N SER A 155 -11.21 4.58 29.94
CA SER A 155 -10.72 5.74 30.67
C SER A 155 -11.23 5.70 32.12
N PRO A 156 -10.50 6.23 33.10
CA PRO A 156 -10.96 6.36 34.48
C PRO A 156 -12.15 7.34 34.65
N GLY A 157 -12.59 7.94 33.57
CA GLY A 157 -13.68 8.93 33.52
C GLY A 157 -13.14 10.31 33.17
N VAL A 158 -13.86 10.99 32.30
CA VAL A 158 -13.57 12.37 31.85
C VAL A 158 -14.81 13.19 32.09
N THR A 159 -14.65 14.33 32.75
CA THR A 159 -15.73 15.33 32.89
C THR A 159 -15.83 16.14 31.62
N TYR A 160 -17.04 16.62 31.30
CA TYR A 160 -17.21 17.54 30.19
C TYR A 160 -17.44 18.99 30.74
N PRO A 161 -16.72 20.02 30.22
CA PRO A 161 -15.62 19.93 29.27
C PRO A 161 -14.44 19.12 29.79
N PRO A 162 -13.64 18.49 28.90
CA PRO A 162 -12.50 17.66 29.30
C PRO A 162 -11.51 18.44 30.16
N SER A 163 -11.09 17.83 31.27
CA SER A 163 -10.15 18.44 32.21
C SER A 163 -9.30 17.37 32.91
N GLY A 164 -8.24 17.81 33.57
CA GLY A 164 -7.38 16.94 34.35
C GLY A 164 -6.54 16.00 33.51
N PRO A 165 -6.31 14.72 33.91
CA PRO A 165 -5.41 13.80 33.22
C PRO A 165 -5.70 13.54 31.74
N ALA A 166 -6.98 13.62 31.32
CA ALA A 166 -7.32 13.41 29.91
C ALA A 166 -6.78 14.48 28.96
N THR A 167 -6.45 15.66 29.46
CA THR A 167 -5.90 16.78 28.68
C THR A 167 -4.39 16.98 28.90
N ASP A 168 -3.77 16.19 29.79
CA ASP A 168 -2.35 16.25 30.09
C ASP A 168 -1.60 15.02 29.55
N PRO A 169 -0.95 15.12 28.37
CA PRO A 169 -0.21 14.01 27.78
C PRO A 169 0.90 13.44 28.64
N SER A 170 1.39 14.18 29.65
CA SER A 170 2.43 13.66 30.60
C SER A 170 1.91 12.52 31.47
N THR A 171 0.60 12.40 31.62
CA THR A 171 -0.07 11.36 32.39
C THR A 171 -0.58 10.19 31.55
N TRP A 172 -0.44 10.26 30.22
CA TRP A 172 -0.98 9.26 29.32
C TRP A 172 -0.13 8.00 29.28
N ASN A 173 -0.77 6.90 28.92
CA ASN A 173 -0.12 5.59 28.80
C ASN A 173 0.69 5.51 27.49
N PRO A 174 1.99 5.15 27.57
CA PRO A 174 2.79 4.93 26.36
C PRO A 174 2.47 3.57 25.73
N PHE A 175 2.54 3.50 24.39
CA PHE A 175 2.40 2.28 23.63
C PHE A 175 3.08 2.39 22.27
N ASP A 176 3.24 1.26 21.57
CA ASP A 176 3.83 1.20 20.25
C ASP A 176 2.80 0.80 19.18
N TYR A 177 2.78 1.52 18.08
CA TYR A 177 2.17 1.05 16.84
C TYR A 177 3.19 0.14 16.13
N ARG A 178 3.05 -1.13 16.37
CA ARG A 178 3.94 -2.15 15.84
C ARG A 178 3.17 -3.39 15.42
N LEU A 179 3.49 -3.90 14.23
CA LEU A 179 3.00 -5.18 13.74
C LEU A 179 4.19 -6.12 13.52
N ASN A 180 4.05 -7.36 13.96
CA ASN A 180 5.00 -8.42 13.66
C ASN A 180 4.30 -9.42 12.75
N ARG A 181 4.83 -9.60 11.55
CA ARG A 181 4.38 -10.60 10.60
C ARG A 181 5.39 -11.75 10.58
N GLU A 182 4.89 -12.97 10.66
CA GLU A 182 5.65 -14.19 10.47
C GLU A 182 4.95 -15.03 9.41
N VAL A 183 5.69 -15.48 8.39
CA VAL A 183 5.18 -16.39 7.37
C VAL A 183 6.01 -17.65 7.40
N MET A 184 5.41 -18.75 7.83
CA MET A 184 6.03 -20.08 7.78
C MET A 184 5.32 -20.93 6.74
N GLY A 185 6.10 -21.66 5.96
CA GLY A 185 5.49 -22.51 4.95
C GLY A 185 6.45 -23.44 4.26
N GLY A 186 5.86 -24.17 3.33
CA GLY A 186 6.63 -25.04 2.48
C GLY A 186 5.84 -25.56 1.30
N ASN A 187 6.55 -26.11 0.35
CA ASN A 187 5.97 -26.77 -0.81
C ASN A 187 6.81 -27.96 -1.22
N ILE A 188 6.15 -28.90 -1.88
CA ILE A 188 6.78 -30.04 -2.55
C ILE A 188 6.21 -30.15 -3.96
N GLU A 189 7.11 -30.36 -4.93
CA GLU A 189 6.75 -30.64 -6.32
C GLU A 189 7.38 -31.97 -6.72
N VAL A 190 6.59 -32.83 -7.33
CA VAL A 190 6.98 -34.13 -7.83
C VAL A 190 6.79 -34.15 -9.34
N THR A 191 7.85 -34.52 -10.08
CA THR A 191 7.83 -34.67 -11.56
C THR A 191 8.15 -36.10 -12.00
N ALA A 192 8.82 -36.88 -11.15
CA ALA A 192 9.16 -38.29 -11.38
C ALA A 192 9.79 -38.56 -12.77
N ASN A 193 10.67 -37.64 -13.22
CA ASN A 193 11.31 -37.69 -14.56
C ASN A 193 10.30 -37.76 -15.72
N SER A 194 9.13 -37.20 -15.57
CA SER A 194 8.04 -37.25 -16.54
C SER A 194 7.58 -35.85 -16.97
N PRO A 195 6.83 -35.72 -18.06
CA PRO A 195 6.23 -34.44 -18.43
C PRO A 195 5.12 -33.96 -17.47
N TRP A 196 4.70 -34.80 -16.53
CA TRP A 196 3.73 -34.46 -15.50
C TRP A 196 4.41 -33.83 -14.28
N HIS A 197 3.73 -32.89 -13.65
CA HIS A 197 4.10 -32.39 -12.32
C HIS A 197 2.87 -32.31 -11.42
N VAL A 198 3.11 -32.52 -10.13
CA VAL A 198 2.14 -32.24 -9.07
C VAL A 198 2.86 -31.48 -7.97
N ARG A 199 2.27 -30.38 -7.53
CA ARG A 199 2.80 -29.54 -6.45
C ARG A 199 1.75 -29.34 -5.38
N PHE A 200 2.17 -29.45 -4.14
CA PHE A 200 1.39 -29.06 -2.96
C PHE A 200 2.17 -28.02 -2.16
N GLY A 201 1.46 -27.04 -1.63
CA GLY A 201 2.04 -26.03 -0.76
C GLY A 201 1.11 -25.71 0.40
N TYR A 202 1.71 -25.35 1.52
CA TYR A 202 1.02 -24.84 2.69
C TYR A 202 1.82 -23.69 3.30
N ASN A 203 1.13 -22.58 3.58
CA ASN A 203 1.69 -21.43 4.27
C ASN A 203 0.76 -21.00 5.40
N GLU A 204 1.34 -20.62 6.53
CA GLU A 204 0.66 -19.92 7.61
C GLU A 204 1.31 -18.56 7.81
N SER A 205 0.52 -17.50 7.66
CA SER A 205 0.92 -16.12 7.95
C SER A 205 0.23 -15.65 9.22
N THR A 206 0.99 -15.22 10.22
CA THR A 206 0.47 -14.55 11.41
C THR A 206 0.86 -13.08 11.38
N MET A 207 -0.02 -12.21 11.84
CA MET A 207 0.24 -10.78 12.04
C MET A 207 -0.31 -10.37 13.40
N GLN A 208 0.57 -9.91 14.29
CA GLN A 208 0.20 -9.55 15.65
C GLN A 208 0.75 -8.18 16.04
N GLY A 209 -0.01 -7.44 16.84
CA GLY A 209 0.40 -6.15 17.37
C GLY A 209 -0.70 -5.12 17.44
N THR A 210 -0.34 -3.87 17.20
CA THR A 210 -1.22 -2.71 17.35
C THR A 210 -1.08 -1.81 16.12
N ARG A 211 -2.22 -1.44 15.54
CA ARG A 211 -2.28 -0.50 14.40
C ARG A 211 -3.02 0.77 14.77
N PRO A 212 -2.76 1.90 14.07
CA PRO A 212 -3.55 3.10 14.23
C PRO A 212 -5.01 2.88 13.83
N LEU A 213 -5.91 3.40 14.66
CA LEU A 213 -7.33 3.53 14.38
C LEU A 213 -7.80 4.82 15.04
N SER A 214 -8.84 5.44 14.50
CA SER A 214 -9.48 6.60 15.09
C SER A 214 -10.95 6.34 15.34
N GLY A 215 -11.44 6.86 16.45
CA GLY A 215 -12.83 6.91 16.81
C GLY A 215 -13.36 8.33 16.74
N ARG A 216 -14.63 8.47 16.33
CA ARG A 216 -15.30 9.74 16.33
C ARG A 216 -15.89 10.00 17.70
N LEU A 217 -15.69 11.20 18.21
CA LEU A 217 -16.26 11.64 19.48
C LEU A 217 -17.55 12.42 19.22
N GLY A 218 -18.68 11.90 19.69
CA GLY A 218 -19.99 12.52 19.54
C GLY A 218 -20.71 12.19 18.21
N THR A 219 -21.82 12.86 17.94
CA THR A 219 -22.77 12.52 16.86
C THR A 219 -22.78 13.50 15.68
N SER A 220 -22.16 14.68 15.82
CA SER A 220 -22.12 15.73 14.80
C SER A 220 -20.86 15.61 13.91
N ALA A 221 -20.94 16.16 12.69
CA ALA A 221 -19.80 16.23 11.78
C ALA A 221 -18.63 17.06 12.33
N ASN A 222 -18.90 17.96 13.25
CA ASN A 222 -17.91 18.86 13.86
C ASN A 222 -17.36 18.34 15.20
N ASN A 223 -17.70 17.12 15.58
CA ASN A 223 -17.16 16.55 16.81
C ASN A 223 -15.70 16.13 16.63
N GLY A 224 -14.95 16.18 17.72
CA GLY A 224 -13.56 15.76 17.75
C GLY A 224 -13.37 14.27 17.46
N MET A 225 -12.13 13.86 17.46
CA MET A 225 -11.74 12.45 17.26
C MET A 225 -10.73 12.02 18.31
N ILE A 226 -10.61 10.72 18.49
CA ILE A 226 -9.56 10.11 19.30
C ILE A 226 -8.80 9.09 18.46
N GLU A 227 -7.48 9.16 18.52
CA GLU A 227 -6.60 8.13 17.98
C GLU A 227 -6.24 7.12 19.06
N PHE A 228 -6.27 5.84 18.71
CA PHE A 228 -5.90 4.75 19.62
C PHE A 228 -5.31 3.55 18.87
N GLY A 229 -4.68 2.66 19.64
CA GLY A 229 -4.12 1.41 19.13
C GLY A 229 -5.16 0.32 19.06
N ALA A 230 -5.57 -0.05 17.82
CA ALA A 230 -6.43 -1.19 17.61
C ALA A 230 -5.62 -2.50 17.62
N PRO A 231 -6.13 -3.57 18.27
CA PRO A 231 -5.47 -4.87 18.29
C PRO A 231 -5.46 -5.51 16.90
N VAL A 232 -4.34 -6.15 16.59
CA VAL A 232 -4.18 -7.01 15.41
C VAL A 232 -3.73 -8.38 15.90
N ASP A 233 -4.54 -9.40 15.62
CA ASP A 233 -4.19 -10.80 15.83
C ASP A 233 -4.81 -11.60 14.68
N TYR A 234 -4.12 -11.55 13.53
CA TYR A 234 -4.56 -12.13 12.28
C TYR A 234 -3.79 -13.40 11.99
N LYS A 235 -4.49 -14.37 11.43
CA LYS A 235 -3.91 -15.60 10.92
C LYS A 235 -4.50 -15.93 9.56
N THR A 236 -3.63 -16.15 8.56
CA THR A 236 -4.01 -16.64 7.24
C THR A 236 -3.37 -17.98 6.99
N LYS A 237 -4.15 -18.96 6.55
CA LYS A 237 -3.69 -20.29 6.16
C LYS A 237 -4.01 -20.51 4.69
N ASP A 238 -2.96 -20.75 3.90
CA ASP A 238 -3.06 -21.00 2.48
C ASP A 238 -2.69 -22.45 2.17
N PHE A 239 -3.57 -23.15 1.51
CA PHE A 239 -3.30 -24.43 0.90
C PHE A 239 -3.34 -24.30 -0.62
N THR A 240 -2.30 -24.75 -1.30
CA THR A 240 -2.21 -24.76 -2.76
C THR A 240 -2.00 -26.17 -3.29
N ALA A 241 -2.63 -26.46 -4.41
CA ALA A 241 -2.38 -27.66 -5.19
C ALA A 241 -2.30 -27.28 -6.68
N ASP A 242 -1.32 -27.82 -7.39
CA ASP A 242 -1.13 -27.60 -8.82
C ASP A 242 -0.72 -28.92 -9.47
N GLY A 243 -1.33 -29.23 -10.61
CA GLY A 243 -0.98 -30.38 -11.41
C GLY A 243 -1.02 -30.05 -12.89
N GLY A 244 -0.04 -30.53 -13.63
CA GLY A 244 0.04 -30.21 -15.04
C GLY A 244 0.90 -31.15 -15.85
N TYR A 245 0.82 -30.95 -17.16
CA TYR A 245 1.55 -31.68 -18.20
C TYR A 245 2.24 -30.69 -19.09
N SER A 246 3.54 -30.89 -19.38
CA SER A 246 4.32 -29.98 -20.19
C SER A 246 5.20 -30.75 -21.18
N THR A 247 5.10 -30.37 -22.45
CA THR A 247 5.90 -30.88 -23.56
C THR A 247 6.43 -29.76 -24.43
N LYS A 248 7.25 -30.06 -25.43
CA LYS A 248 7.69 -29.05 -26.42
C LYS A 248 6.51 -28.41 -27.15
N ARG A 249 5.45 -29.19 -27.50
CA ARG A 249 4.29 -28.71 -28.26
C ARG A 249 3.25 -28.00 -27.41
N GLY A 250 3.27 -28.16 -26.10
CA GLY A 250 2.29 -27.49 -25.26
C GLY A 250 2.40 -27.84 -23.79
N SER A 251 1.68 -27.07 -23.00
CA SER A 251 1.54 -27.28 -21.56
C SER A 251 0.11 -27.06 -21.13
N PHE A 252 -0.28 -27.78 -20.10
CA PHE A 252 -1.59 -27.64 -19.46
C PHE A 252 -1.40 -27.79 -17.94
N SER A 253 -2.06 -26.93 -17.15
CA SER A 253 -2.08 -27.09 -15.68
C SER A 253 -3.41 -26.66 -15.09
N VAL A 254 -3.76 -27.31 -13.97
CA VAL A 254 -4.87 -26.98 -13.08
C VAL A 254 -4.30 -26.60 -11.74
N ASN A 255 -4.72 -25.47 -11.21
CA ASN A 255 -4.28 -25.00 -9.89
C ASN A 255 -5.48 -24.74 -8.98
N PHE A 256 -5.29 -25.01 -7.70
CA PHE A 256 -6.25 -24.78 -6.63
C PHE A 256 -5.59 -23.98 -5.52
N LEU A 257 -6.34 -23.04 -4.93
CA LEU A 257 -5.98 -22.30 -3.71
C LEU A 257 -7.18 -22.30 -2.78
N ASN A 258 -6.97 -22.67 -1.53
CA ASN A 258 -7.84 -22.32 -0.42
C ASN A 258 -7.07 -21.43 0.55
N SER A 259 -7.60 -20.25 0.83
CA SER A 259 -7.03 -19.27 1.77
C SER A 259 -8.05 -18.94 2.84
N ARG A 260 -7.70 -19.13 4.11
CA ARG A 260 -8.55 -18.85 5.27
C ARG A 260 -7.91 -17.80 6.13
N PHE A 261 -8.57 -16.65 6.22
CA PHE A 261 -8.21 -15.59 7.13
C PHE A 261 -9.07 -15.66 8.39
N SER A 262 -8.45 -15.49 9.55
CA SER A 262 -9.12 -15.38 10.85
C SER A 262 -8.54 -14.22 11.66
N ASN A 263 -9.41 -13.55 12.40
CA ASN A 263 -9.10 -12.45 13.32
C ASN A 263 -9.60 -12.80 14.73
N ALA A 264 -8.68 -12.86 15.69
CA ALA A 264 -9.04 -13.16 17.08
C ALA A 264 -9.91 -12.06 17.75
N ASN A 265 -9.89 -10.85 17.18
CA ASN A 265 -10.63 -9.69 17.67
C ASN A 265 -11.66 -9.23 16.63
N PRO A 266 -12.92 -9.71 16.67
CA PRO A 266 -13.93 -9.32 15.68
C PRO A 266 -14.41 -7.88 15.83
N PHE A 267 -14.24 -7.29 17.01
CA PHE A 267 -14.53 -5.89 17.31
C PHE A 267 -13.62 -5.38 18.43
N MET A 268 -13.60 -4.06 18.59
CA MET A 268 -13.06 -3.41 19.78
C MET A 268 -14.04 -2.39 20.34
N GLN A 269 -13.95 -2.14 21.63
CA GLN A 269 -14.73 -1.15 22.36
C GLN A 269 -13.81 -0.13 23.01
N TRP A 270 -14.27 1.11 23.08
CA TRP A 270 -13.50 2.20 23.65
C TRP A 270 -14.40 3.25 24.29
N THR A 271 -13.88 3.89 25.36
CA THR A 271 -14.61 4.91 26.09
C THR A 271 -14.78 6.18 25.26
N ASN A 272 -16.03 6.58 25.00
CA ASN A 272 -16.35 7.84 24.35
C ASN A 272 -16.60 8.94 25.39
N PHE A 273 -15.72 9.93 25.42
CA PHE A 273 -15.77 11.01 26.41
C PHE A 273 -16.99 11.92 26.27
N PHE A 274 -17.52 12.08 25.05
CA PHE A 274 -18.71 12.89 24.78
C PHE A 274 -20.02 12.14 25.04
N MET A 275 -19.95 10.84 25.24
CA MET A 275 -21.10 9.97 25.52
C MET A 275 -21.12 9.52 26.97
N LEU A 276 -20.77 10.39 27.91
CA LEU A 276 -20.69 10.12 29.35
C LEU A 276 -19.84 8.90 29.70
N ASN A 277 -18.72 8.75 29.02
CA ASN A 277 -17.80 7.62 29.18
C ASN A 277 -18.41 6.24 28.87
N GLN A 278 -19.45 6.18 28.05
CA GLN A 278 -19.99 4.93 27.56
C GLN A 278 -19.04 4.33 26.50
N LEU A 279 -19.17 3.03 26.28
CA LEU A 279 -18.36 2.32 25.29
C LEU A 279 -18.94 2.44 23.91
N ASP A 280 -18.13 2.93 22.97
CA ASP A 280 -18.37 2.77 21.55
C ASP A 280 -17.77 1.47 21.05
N THR A 281 -18.33 0.94 19.96
CA THR A 281 -17.87 -0.30 19.32
C THR A 281 -17.44 -0.04 17.89
N THR A 282 -16.26 -0.54 17.52
CA THR A 282 -15.76 -0.54 16.15
C THR A 282 -15.51 -1.98 15.71
N TYR A 283 -16.10 -2.38 14.57
CA TYR A 283 -15.84 -3.70 13.99
C TYR A 283 -14.47 -3.75 13.36
N LEU A 284 -13.79 -4.86 13.55
CA LEU A 284 -12.51 -5.17 12.96
C LEU A 284 -12.71 -6.16 11.79
N PRO A 285 -11.70 -6.38 10.91
CA PRO A 285 -11.85 -7.25 9.76
C PRO A 285 -12.40 -8.63 10.12
N PRO A 286 -13.49 -9.10 9.49
CA PRO A 286 -14.09 -10.38 9.79
C PRO A 286 -13.32 -11.53 9.16
N ASP A 287 -13.50 -12.74 9.73
CA ASP A 287 -13.01 -13.98 9.15
C ASP A 287 -13.53 -14.16 7.72
N ASN A 288 -12.71 -14.72 6.84
CA ASN A 288 -13.11 -15.00 5.47
C ASN A 288 -12.40 -16.23 4.89
N ASN A 289 -12.97 -16.75 3.83
CA ASN A 289 -12.45 -17.91 3.12
C ASN A 289 -12.51 -17.67 1.61
N LEU A 290 -11.35 -17.81 0.95
CA LEU A 290 -11.21 -17.74 -0.50
C LEU A 290 -10.93 -19.13 -1.07
N ASN A 291 -11.72 -19.54 -2.04
CA ASN A 291 -11.45 -20.69 -2.90
C ASN A 291 -11.19 -20.21 -4.33
N ARG A 292 -10.16 -20.72 -4.97
CA ARG A 292 -9.84 -20.41 -6.36
C ARG A 292 -9.41 -21.66 -7.11
N VAL A 293 -9.95 -21.83 -8.31
CA VAL A 293 -9.52 -22.82 -9.30
C VAL A 293 -9.05 -22.10 -10.54
N GLY A 294 -7.92 -22.51 -11.08
CA GLY A 294 -7.36 -21.94 -12.31
C GLY A 294 -6.97 -23.02 -13.31
N LEU A 295 -7.14 -22.70 -14.56
CA LEU A 295 -6.72 -23.50 -15.72
C LEU A 295 -5.73 -22.68 -16.53
N ASN A 296 -4.62 -23.27 -16.96
CA ASN A 296 -3.68 -22.66 -17.90
C ASN A 296 -3.37 -23.66 -18.99
N GLY A 297 -3.34 -23.19 -20.22
CA GLY A 297 -3.02 -23.99 -21.39
C GLY A 297 -2.18 -23.19 -22.40
N THR A 298 -1.20 -23.83 -23.01
CA THR A 298 -0.42 -23.26 -24.11
C THR A 298 -0.20 -24.34 -25.17
N LEU A 299 -0.55 -24.04 -26.41
CA LEU A 299 -0.27 -24.87 -27.58
C LEU A 299 0.71 -24.10 -28.47
N ARG A 300 1.81 -24.73 -28.82
CA ARG A 300 2.88 -24.18 -29.65
C ARG A 300 2.98 -24.94 -30.99
N GLU A 301 3.78 -24.45 -31.89
CA GLU A 301 4.03 -25.08 -33.19
C GLU A 301 2.71 -25.26 -34.00
N LEU A 302 1.77 -24.35 -33.85
CA LEU A 302 0.59 -24.24 -34.69
C LEU A 302 0.98 -23.69 -36.09
N PRO A 303 0.12 -23.77 -37.10
CA PRO A 303 0.40 -23.19 -38.40
C PRO A 303 0.90 -21.74 -38.28
N MET A 304 1.81 -21.31 -39.17
CA MET A 304 2.49 -20.00 -39.14
C MET A 304 3.32 -19.76 -37.85
N ASN A 305 3.96 -20.80 -37.33
CA ASN A 305 4.72 -20.75 -36.04
C ASN A 305 3.93 -20.08 -34.93
N SER A 306 2.67 -20.44 -34.82
CA SER A 306 1.76 -19.77 -33.91
C SER A 306 1.74 -20.46 -32.53
N THR A 307 1.37 -19.66 -31.52
CA THR A 307 1.14 -20.12 -30.15
C THR A 307 -0.22 -19.63 -29.68
N LEU A 308 -1.04 -20.54 -29.20
CA LEU A 308 -2.29 -20.25 -28.50
C LEU A 308 -2.06 -20.40 -27.00
N SER A 309 -2.37 -19.36 -26.26
CA SER A 309 -2.34 -19.37 -24.77
C SER A 309 -3.74 -19.08 -24.24
N VAL A 310 -4.18 -19.90 -23.30
CA VAL A 310 -5.48 -19.78 -22.62
C VAL A 310 -5.27 -19.84 -21.12
N ARG A 311 -5.90 -18.93 -20.40
CA ARG A 311 -5.97 -18.95 -18.93
C ARG A 311 -7.41 -18.68 -18.51
N ALA A 312 -7.91 -19.43 -17.55
CA ALA A 312 -9.19 -19.16 -16.92
C ALA A 312 -9.07 -19.35 -15.40
N THR A 313 -9.73 -18.49 -14.64
CA THR A 313 -9.84 -18.68 -13.19
C THR A 313 -11.26 -18.42 -12.71
N TRP A 314 -11.66 -19.16 -11.72
CA TRP A 314 -12.84 -18.91 -10.92
C TRP A 314 -12.43 -18.83 -9.47
N SER A 315 -12.96 -17.85 -8.74
CA SER A 315 -12.76 -17.73 -7.30
C SER A 315 -14.02 -17.26 -6.59
N GLN A 316 -14.15 -17.66 -5.34
CA GLN A 316 -15.23 -17.27 -4.46
C GLN A 316 -14.64 -16.89 -3.10
N LEU A 317 -14.89 -15.64 -2.68
CA LEU A 317 -14.58 -15.12 -1.36
C LEU A 317 -15.85 -15.06 -0.54
N THR A 318 -15.85 -15.73 0.61
CA THR A 318 -16.99 -15.76 1.52
C THR A 318 -16.61 -15.32 2.92
N ASN A 319 -17.52 -14.66 3.61
CA ASN A 319 -17.46 -14.45 5.05
C ASN A 319 -18.86 -14.49 5.64
N ASN A 320 -18.95 -14.80 6.92
CA ASN A 320 -20.20 -14.74 7.68
C ASN A 320 -19.90 -14.11 9.04
N PHE A 321 -20.67 -13.12 9.42
CA PHE A 321 -20.60 -12.57 10.77
C PHE A 321 -21.95 -12.03 11.23
N ASP A 322 -22.14 -12.00 12.54
CA ASP A 322 -23.34 -11.44 13.13
C ASP A 322 -23.26 -9.91 13.11
N VAL A 323 -24.27 -9.28 12.56
CA VAL A 323 -24.40 -7.83 12.57
C VAL A 323 -25.05 -7.46 13.91
N ALA A 324 -24.26 -6.92 14.84
CA ALA A 324 -24.77 -6.56 16.15
C ALA A 324 -25.92 -5.57 16.05
N SER A 325 -27.05 -5.93 16.60
CA SER A 325 -28.18 -5.02 16.77
C SER A 325 -27.81 -3.94 17.79
N GLY A 326 -27.83 -2.68 17.38
CA GLY A 326 -27.67 -1.54 18.28
C GLY A 326 -26.32 -1.38 18.96
N GLY A 327 -25.25 -2.03 18.46
CA GLY A 327 -23.97 -2.09 19.13
C GLY A 327 -23.12 -0.84 19.09
N LEU A 328 -23.46 0.14 18.26
CA LEU A 328 -22.66 1.37 18.11
C LEU A 328 -23.07 2.49 19.04
N LEU A 329 -24.29 2.46 19.54
CA LEU A 329 -24.78 3.50 20.46
C LEU A 329 -25.64 2.85 21.54
N PRO A 330 -25.33 3.06 22.82
CA PRO A 330 -26.17 2.55 23.89
C PRO A 330 -27.58 3.13 23.81
N THR A 331 -28.55 2.34 24.20
CA THR A 331 -29.99 2.66 24.13
C THR A 331 -30.43 3.90 24.94
N ASN A 332 -29.52 4.47 25.73
CA ASN A 332 -29.77 5.68 26.54
C ASN A 332 -28.68 6.72 26.29
N ASN A 333 -28.51 7.16 25.05
CA ASN A 333 -27.55 8.20 24.73
C ASN A 333 -27.93 9.54 25.32
N VAL A 334 -27.16 9.99 26.26
CA VAL A 334 -27.26 11.35 26.78
C VAL A 334 -26.11 12.14 26.20
N LEU A 335 -26.42 13.03 25.23
CA LEU A 335 -25.43 14.00 24.77
C LEU A 335 -25.30 15.12 25.81
N VAL A 336 -24.04 15.45 26.12
CA VAL A 336 -23.76 16.64 26.92
C VAL A 336 -23.62 17.83 25.97
N PRO A 337 -24.49 18.82 26.01
CA PRO A 337 -24.36 19.98 25.14
C PRO A 337 -23.12 20.80 25.52
N PRO A 338 -22.41 21.32 24.52
CA PRO A 338 -21.15 22.03 24.76
C PRO A 338 -21.27 23.34 25.57
N THR A 339 -22.45 23.91 25.64
CA THR A 339 -22.66 25.26 26.22
C THR A 339 -23.34 25.29 27.58
N THR A 340 -23.98 24.24 28.03
CA THR A 340 -24.78 24.27 29.26
C THR A 340 -24.43 23.22 30.32
N GLY A 341 -23.60 22.27 30.00
CA GLY A 341 -23.21 21.21 30.93
C GLY A 341 -24.35 20.27 31.37
N ALA A 342 -25.56 20.49 30.87
CA ALA A 342 -26.70 19.65 31.19
C ALA A 342 -26.87 18.54 30.12
N PRO A 343 -26.98 17.26 30.55
CA PRO A 343 -27.24 16.17 29.63
C PRO A 343 -28.56 16.35 28.88
N GLN A 344 -28.53 16.28 27.56
CA GLN A 344 -29.77 16.17 26.78
C GLN A 344 -30.02 14.71 26.43
N ALA A 345 -31.23 14.24 26.75
CA ALA A 345 -31.69 12.96 26.26
C ALA A 345 -31.84 13.03 24.72
N VAL A 346 -30.95 12.32 24.04
CA VAL A 346 -31.15 12.04 22.61
C VAL A 346 -32.19 10.92 22.55
N GLY A 347 -33.23 11.11 21.74
CA GLY A 347 -34.19 10.04 21.49
C GLY A 347 -33.47 8.78 21.04
N THR A 348 -34.03 7.63 21.33
CA THR A 348 -33.45 6.30 21.05
C THR A 348 -32.94 6.24 19.61
N LEU A 349 -31.61 6.25 19.42
CA LEU A 349 -30.98 5.95 18.13
C LEU A 349 -31.20 4.48 17.84
N VAL A 350 -32.16 4.19 16.98
CA VAL A 350 -32.41 2.82 16.54
C VAL A 350 -31.50 2.53 15.36
N THR A 351 -30.32 2.01 15.65
CA THR A 351 -29.40 1.48 14.64
C THR A 351 -29.57 -0.03 14.46
N THR A 352 -30.83 -0.51 14.48
CA THR A 352 -31.10 -1.93 14.23
C THR A 352 -30.93 -2.22 12.74
N PRO A 353 -30.03 -3.12 12.36
CA PRO A 353 -29.97 -3.58 10.99
C PRO A 353 -31.24 -4.40 10.66
N ASN A 354 -31.66 -4.37 9.41
CA ASN A 354 -32.79 -5.17 8.92
C ASN A 354 -32.52 -6.68 8.96
N ARG A 355 -31.29 -7.09 9.23
CA ARG A 355 -30.83 -8.49 9.34
C ARG A 355 -29.84 -8.63 10.48
N SER A 356 -29.89 -9.77 11.16
CA SER A 356 -28.95 -10.12 12.25
C SER A 356 -27.62 -10.66 11.76
N ALA A 357 -27.56 -11.16 10.53
CA ALA A 357 -26.35 -11.75 9.96
C ALA A 357 -26.04 -11.19 8.58
N PHE A 358 -24.75 -11.02 8.31
CA PHE A 358 -24.22 -10.69 7.00
C PHE A 358 -23.53 -11.93 6.41
N ALA A 359 -23.93 -12.34 5.20
CA ALA A 359 -23.26 -13.35 4.40
C ALA A 359 -22.58 -12.68 3.22
N GLY A 360 -21.26 -12.50 3.34
CA GLY A 360 -20.43 -12.00 2.26
C GLY A 360 -20.15 -13.07 1.22
N ASN A 361 -20.34 -12.75 -0.05
CA ASN A 361 -20.07 -13.66 -1.17
C ASN A 361 -19.70 -12.87 -2.41
N VAL A 362 -18.42 -12.87 -2.76
CA VAL A 362 -17.92 -12.24 -4.00
C VAL A 362 -17.36 -13.33 -4.90
N GLU A 363 -17.97 -13.50 -6.05
CA GLU A 363 -17.52 -14.41 -7.11
C GLU A 363 -16.71 -13.65 -8.15
N THR A 364 -15.53 -14.20 -8.52
CA THR A 364 -14.70 -13.59 -9.56
C THR A 364 -14.38 -14.64 -10.65
N LYS A 365 -14.58 -14.27 -11.90
CA LYS A 365 -14.25 -15.06 -13.09
C LYS A 365 -13.27 -14.29 -13.95
N THR A 366 -12.23 -14.96 -14.42
CA THR A 366 -11.31 -14.38 -15.41
C THR A 366 -11.09 -15.35 -16.54
N ALA A 367 -10.96 -14.84 -17.75
CA ALA A 367 -10.51 -15.59 -18.90
C ALA A 367 -9.55 -14.74 -19.73
N SER A 368 -8.49 -15.34 -20.22
CA SER A 368 -7.53 -14.68 -21.12
C SER A 368 -7.17 -15.63 -22.24
N VAL A 369 -7.31 -15.18 -23.48
CA VAL A 369 -6.93 -15.91 -24.68
C VAL A 369 -6.00 -15.04 -25.48
N SER A 370 -4.87 -15.57 -25.91
CA SER A 370 -3.98 -14.88 -26.83
C SER A 370 -3.46 -15.84 -27.89
N TYR A 371 -3.49 -15.37 -29.14
CA TYR A 371 -2.93 -16.04 -30.30
C TYR A 371 -1.82 -15.18 -30.87
N THR A 372 -0.60 -15.69 -30.85
CA THR A 372 0.58 -15.04 -31.41
C THR A 372 1.06 -15.82 -32.63
N SER A 373 1.40 -15.13 -33.72
CA SER A 373 1.83 -15.77 -34.95
C SER A 373 3.03 -15.05 -35.55
N THR A 374 3.96 -15.81 -36.10
CA THR A 374 5.05 -15.32 -36.94
C THR A 374 4.64 -15.54 -38.40
N LEU A 375 3.98 -14.51 -38.98
CA LEU A 375 3.43 -14.57 -40.34
C LEU A 375 4.53 -14.71 -41.40
N SER A 376 5.69 -14.11 -41.11
CA SER A 376 6.92 -14.26 -41.94
C SER A 376 8.14 -14.06 -41.02
N SER A 377 9.35 -14.19 -41.59
CA SER A 377 10.60 -13.87 -40.87
C SER A 377 10.64 -12.41 -40.36
N GLU A 378 9.84 -11.54 -40.95
CA GLU A 378 9.82 -10.10 -40.68
C GLU A 378 8.61 -9.64 -39.91
N VAL A 379 7.49 -10.39 -39.95
CA VAL A 379 6.20 -9.94 -39.41
C VAL A 379 5.72 -10.88 -38.30
N ASP A 380 5.49 -10.32 -37.16
CA ASP A 380 4.79 -10.97 -36.04
C ASP A 380 3.43 -10.30 -35.77
N SER A 381 2.47 -11.06 -35.25
CA SER A 381 1.15 -10.56 -34.86
C SER A 381 0.65 -11.21 -33.61
N LYS A 382 -0.24 -10.52 -32.90
CA LYS A 382 -0.93 -11.02 -31.71
C LYS A 382 -2.35 -10.50 -31.69
N ILE A 383 -3.28 -11.42 -31.40
CA ILE A 383 -4.68 -11.12 -31.10
C ILE A 383 -4.93 -11.59 -29.67
N PHE A 384 -5.65 -10.79 -28.92
CA PHE A 384 -5.93 -11.15 -27.53
C PHE A 384 -7.33 -10.73 -27.09
N TYR A 385 -7.86 -11.46 -26.12
CA TYR A 385 -9.10 -11.16 -25.41
C TYR A 385 -8.91 -11.49 -23.93
N ASN A 386 -9.19 -10.52 -23.06
CA ASN A 386 -9.17 -10.65 -21.61
C ASN A 386 -10.57 -10.34 -21.07
N TYR A 387 -11.09 -11.23 -20.27
CA TYR A 387 -12.37 -11.12 -19.57
C TYR A 387 -12.13 -11.13 -18.06
N TYR A 388 -12.78 -10.24 -17.36
CA TYR A 388 -12.81 -10.19 -15.89
C TYR A 388 -14.23 -9.85 -15.45
N ASP A 389 -14.78 -10.64 -14.55
CA ASP A 389 -16.07 -10.44 -13.92
C ASP A 389 -15.94 -10.57 -12.40
N SER A 390 -16.40 -9.58 -11.66
CA SER A 390 -16.47 -9.58 -10.21
C SER A 390 -17.91 -9.29 -9.80
N HIS A 391 -18.58 -10.30 -9.31
CA HIS A 391 -19.99 -10.24 -8.94
C HIS A 391 -20.16 -10.39 -7.44
N ASN A 392 -20.67 -9.33 -6.79
CA ASN A 392 -20.93 -9.28 -5.36
C ASN A 392 -22.36 -9.75 -5.06
N ARG A 393 -22.48 -10.96 -4.52
CA ARG A 393 -23.74 -11.60 -4.11
C ARG A 393 -23.97 -11.54 -2.60
N SER A 394 -23.26 -10.66 -1.92
CA SER A 394 -23.39 -10.53 -0.47
C SER A 394 -24.78 -10.08 -0.05
N THR A 395 -25.09 -10.34 1.21
CA THR A 395 -26.36 -9.89 1.81
C THR A 395 -26.45 -8.37 1.83
N LEU A 396 -27.54 -7.82 1.33
CA LEU A 396 -27.86 -6.42 1.54
C LEU A 396 -28.31 -6.22 2.99
N VAL A 397 -27.58 -5.38 3.73
CA VAL A 397 -27.91 -4.98 5.09
C VAL A 397 -28.23 -3.50 5.08
N GLU A 398 -29.39 -3.13 5.61
CA GLU A 398 -29.83 -1.76 5.77
C GLU A 398 -29.94 -1.45 7.26
N TYR A 399 -29.29 -0.38 7.69
CA TYR A 399 -29.44 0.12 9.05
C TYR A 399 -30.63 1.07 9.09
N ALA A 400 -31.53 0.86 10.05
CA ALA A 400 -32.67 1.71 10.25
C ALA A 400 -32.26 3.15 10.57
N GLN A 401 -33.19 4.07 10.38
CA GLN A 401 -33.01 5.50 10.62
C GLN A 401 -32.58 5.79 12.06
N GLY A 402 -31.55 6.62 12.18
CA GLY A 402 -31.15 7.23 13.45
C GLY A 402 -31.94 8.50 13.72
N LEU A 403 -32.34 8.70 14.95
CA LEU A 403 -33.00 9.92 15.44
C LEU A 403 -32.01 10.82 16.14
N LEU A 404 -31.92 12.06 15.69
CA LEU A 404 -31.33 13.17 16.45
C LEU A 404 -32.49 14.10 16.86
N GLY A 405 -33.00 13.93 18.10
CA GLY A 405 -34.10 14.75 18.62
C GLY A 405 -35.25 13.96 19.26
N THR A 406 -36.23 14.64 19.86
CA THR A 406 -37.37 14.06 20.56
C THR A 406 -38.54 13.84 19.60
N GLY A 407 -38.74 12.64 19.12
CA GLY A 407 -39.91 12.26 18.30
C GLY A 407 -39.60 11.19 17.26
N PRO A 408 -40.60 10.45 16.77
CA PRO A 408 -40.42 9.45 15.73
C PRO A 408 -40.04 10.11 14.40
N CYS A 409 -39.05 9.55 13.69
CA CYS A 409 -38.80 9.91 12.31
C CYS A 409 -40.02 9.57 11.48
N PRO A 410 -40.63 10.52 10.74
CA PRO A 410 -41.65 10.19 9.77
C PRO A 410 -41.07 9.21 8.74
N ALA A 411 -41.90 8.32 8.21
CA ALA A 411 -41.53 7.51 7.07
C ALA A 411 -41.23 8.45 5.88
N VAL A 412 -39.99 8.73 5.60
CA VAL A 412 -39.59 9.79 4.67
C VAL A 412 -38.97 9.22 3.41
N SER A 413 -39.51 9.69 2.31
CA SER A 413 -38.81 9.81 1.05
C SER A 413 -37.79 10.97 1.14
N TYR A 414 -36.51 10.72 0.78
CA TYR A 414 -35.47 11.76 0.72
C TYR A 414 -35.78 12.87 -0.29
N PRO A 415 -35.37 14.14 -0.07
CA PRO A 415 -34.38 14.67 0.88
C PRO A 415 -35.03 15.33 2.11
N ILE A 416 -34.28 15.37 3.22
CA ILE A 416 -34.71 15.97 4.47
C ILE A 416 -34.70 17.50 4.36
N SER A 417 -35.85 18.14 4.67
CA SER A 417 -35.92 19.60 4.79
C SER A 417 -35.10 20.09 5.98
N SER A 418 -34.27 21.11 5.76
CA SER A 418 -33.40 21.73 6.77
C SER A 418 -34.15 22.52 7.86
N THR A 419 -35.49 22.57 7.83
CA THR A 419 -36.34 23.32 8.79
C THR A 419 -36.89 22.45 9.90
N ALA A 420 -36.62 21.14 9.90
CA ALA A 420 -37.08 20.28 10.97
C ALA A 420 -36.14 20.36 12.17
N THR A 421 -36.67 20.54 13.36
CA THR A 421 -35.97 20.44 14.65
C THR A 421 -35.46 19.04 14.95
N GLN A 422 -35.62 18.10 14.02
CA GLN A 422 -35.20 16.72 14.07
C GLN A 422 -34.47 16.36 12.79
N THR A 423 -33.24 15.89 12.90
CA THR A 423 -32.48 15.35 11.76
C THR A 423 -32.63 13.83 11.75
N CYS A 424 -33.51 13.36 10.86
CA CYS A 424 -33.63 11.92 10.62
C CYS A 424 -32.65 11.50 9.55
N VAL A 425 -31.88 10.46 9.84
CA VAL A 425 -30.99 9.79 8.85
C VAL A 425 -31.71 8.55 8.36
N GLY A 426 -31.98 8.46 7.06
CA GLY A 426 -32.66 7.32 6.48
C GLY A 426 -31.85 6.03 6.49
N PRO A 427 -32.43 4.90 6.05
CA PRO A 427 -31.76 3.64 6.01
C PRO A 427 -30.49 3.73 5.15
N THR A 428 -29.37 3.29 5.73
CA THR A 428 -28.07 3.27 5.05
C THR A 428 -27.75 1.84 4.67
N PRO A 429 -27.89 1.48 3.38
CA PRO A 429 -27.50 0.15 2.91
C PRO A 429 -25.98 0.04 2.75
N ASN A 430 -25.47 -1.17 2.87
CA ASN A 430 -24.12 -1.48 2.40
C ASN A 430 -24.08 -1.46 0.86
N SER A 431 -22.94 -1.04 0.28
CA SER A 431 -22.77 -0.96 -1.17
C SER A 431 -22.28 -2.30 -1.73
N LEU A 432 -23.03 -2.87 -2.65
CA LEU A 432 -22.68 -4.11 -3.36
C LEU A 432 -22.19 -3.74 -4.77
N PHE A 433 -20.88 -3.59 -4.93
CA PHE A 433 -20.28 -3.27 -6.21
C PHE A 433 -19.96 -4.52 -7.01
N SER A 434 -20.46 -4.56 -8.24
CA SER A 434 -20.11 -5.58 -9.23
C SER A 434 -19.64 -4.92 -10.52
N TYR A 435 -18.73 -5.57 -11.25
CA TYR A 435 -18.29 -5.04 -12.53
C TYR A 435 -17.70 -6.11 -13.43
N THR A 436 -17.87 -5.91 -14.73
CA THR A 436 -17.28 -6.71 -15.81
C THR A 436 -16.33 -5.88 -16.62
N LYS A 437 -15.15 -6.43 -16.97
CA LYS A 437 -14.20 -5.82 -17.90
C LYS A 437 -13.93 -6.75 -19.07
N GLN A 438 -13.89 -6.19 -20.27
CA GLN A 438 -13.49 -6.88 -21.50
C GLN A 438 -12.43 -6.02 -22.19
N ASP A 439 -11.23 -6.59 -22.38
CA ASP A 439 -10.11 -5.94 -23.06
C ASP A 439 -9.67 -6.82 -24.21
N TYR A 440 -9.78 -6.31 -25.42
CA TYR A 440 -9.46 -7.05 -26.64
C TYR A 440 -8.73 -6.17 -27.64
N GLY A 441 -7.86 -6.79 -28.40
CA GLY A 441 -7.04 -6.02 -29.32
C GLY A 441 -6.19 -6.86 -30.26
N VAL A 442 -5.55 -6.12 -31.16
CA VAL A 442 -4.62 -6.63 -32.15
C VAL A 442 -3.32 -5.84 -32.08
N GLU A 443 -2.21 -6.55 -32.11
CA GLU A 443 -0.85 -6.00 -32.12
C GLU A 443 -0.07 -6.61 -33.29
N GLY A 444 0.85 -5.86 -33.86
CA GLY A 444 1.73 -6.32 -34.91
C GLY A 444 3.14 -5.75 -34.79
N GLY A 445 4.11 -6.49 -35.28
CA GLY A 445 5.49 -6.06 -35.38
C GLY A 445 6.08 -6.35 -36.74
N TRP A 446 6.76 -5.37 -37.32
CA TRP A 446 7.47 -5.49 -38.56
C TRP A 446 8.97 -5.21 -38.37
N ARG A 447 9.81 -6.21 -38.62
CA ARG A 447 11.26 -6.09 -38.69
C ARG A 447 11.65 -5.64 -40.09
N MET A 448 11.77 -4.33 -40.32
CA MET A 448 12.18 -3.76 -41.60
C MET A 448 13.56 -4.29 -42.04
N ASN A 449 14.45 -4.52 -41.06
CA ASN A 449 15.74 -5.16 -41.19
C ASN A 449 16.25 -5.62 -39.81
N ARG A 450 17.49 -6.12 -39.75
CA ARG A 450 18.08 -6.61 -38.46
C ARG A 450 18.16 -5.56 -37.37
N ALA A 451 18.25 -4.28 -37.73
CA ALA A 451 18.46 -3.18 -36.82
C ALA A 451 17.19 -2.35 -36.54
N ASN A 452 16.14 -2.48 -37.34
CA ASN A 452 14.96 -1.64 -37.26
C ASN A 452 13.69 -2.46 -37.13
N LYS A 453 12.94 -2.20 -36.05
CA LYS A 453 11.63 -2.81 -35.79
C LYS A 453 10.58 -1.73 -35.54
N LEU A 454 9.46 -1.80 -36.24
CA LEU A 454 8.24 -1.05 -35.99
C LEU A 454 7.21 -2.00 -35.37
N SER A 455 6.59 -1.60 -34.28
CA SER A 455 5.49 -2.35 -33.65
C SER A 455 4.32 -1.40 -33.38
N GLY A 456 3.10 -1.93 -33.37
CA GLY A 456 1.93 -1.13 -33.08
C GLY A 456 0.73 -2.00 -32.78
N GLY A 457 -0.31 -1.37 -32.23
CA GLY A 457 -1.53 -2.07 -31.86
C GLY A 457 -2.69 -1.15 -31.58
N VAL A 458 -3.86 -1.76 -31.56
CA VAL A 458 -5.11 -1.15 -31.12
C VAL A 458 -5.80 -2.09 -30.15
N ASN A 459 -6.38 -1.53 -29.10
CA ASN A 459 -7.21 -2.29 -28.18
C ASN A 459 -8.37 -1.47 -27.64
N TRP A 460 -9.40 -2.17 -27.20
CA TRP A 460 -10.61 -1.63 -26.60
C TRP A 460 -10.81 -2.29 -25.25
N LEU A 461 -11.11 -1.45 -24.25
CA LEU A 461 -11.43 -1.87 -22.88
C LEU A 461 -12.83 -1.36 -22.54
N ASP A 462 -13.74 -2.28 -22.34
CA ASP A 462 -15.12 -2.02 -21.95
C ASP A 462 -15.30 -2.41 -20.48
N ILE A 463 -15.88 -1.53 -19.67
CA ILE A 463 -16.16 -1.76 -18.27
C ILE A 463 -17.63 -1.46 -18.00
N SER A 464 -18.38 -2.48 -17.58
CA SER A 464 -19.75 -2.36 -17.10
C SER A 464 -19.80 -2.52 -15.59
N ARG A 465 -20.56 -1.68 -14.88
CA ARG A 465 -20.62 -1.63 -13.42
C ARG A 465 -22.05 -1.72 -12.94
N GLU A 466 -22.26 -2.46 -11.85
CA GLU A 466 -23.50 -2.51 -11.09
C GLU A 466 -23.25 -1.92 -9.69
N GLY A 467 -24.23 -1.22 -9.13
CA GLY A 467 -24.11 -0.57 -7.82
C GLY A 467 -23.30 0.72 -7.83
N ARG A 468 -22.83 1.15 -9.00
CA ARG A 468 -22.20 2.45 -9.20
C ARG A 468 -23.09 3.34 -10.07
N GLU A 469 -23.63 4.37 -9.46
CA GLU A 469 -24.71 5.16 -10.05
C GLU A 469 -24.25 6.33 -10.92
N ASP A 470 -23.00 6.82 -10.75
CA ASP A 470 -22.42 7.93 -11.53
C ASP A 470 -22.04 7.54 -12.96
N ALA A 471 -21.65 6.29 -13.18
CA ALA A 471 -21.31 5.78 -14.51
C ALA A 471 -21.43 4.26 -14.59
N GLY A 472 -22.48 3.77 -15.25
CA GLY A 472 -22.70 2.34 -15.46
C GLY A 472 -21.70 1.71 -16.42
N LYS A 473 -21.31 2.43 -17.47
CA LYS A 473 -20.41 1.91 -18.51
C LYS A 473 -19.29 2.88 -18.85
N THR A 474 -18.14 2.33 -19.20
CA THR A 474 -16.96 3.08 -19.68
C THR A 474 -16.29 2.30 -20.80
N ASP A 475 -16.12 2.93 -21.96
CA ASP A 475 -15.42 2.40 -23.11
C ASP A 475 -14.11 3.16 -23.29
N THR A 476 -13.01 2.44 -23.46
CA THR A 476 -11.69 3.03 -23.68
C THR A 476 -11.06 2.44 -24.94
N SER A 477 -10.74 3.27 -25.91
CA SER A 477 -9.98 2.89 -27.09
C SER A 477 -8.54 3.37 -26.97
N ASN A 478 -7.61 2.55 -27.42
CA ASN A 478 -6.19 2.80 -27.35
C ASN A 478 -5.51 2.44 -28.66
N ILE A 479 -4.64 3.32 -29.15
CA ILE A 479 -3.77 3.08 -30.31
C ILE A 479 -2.34 3.44 -29.92
N TRP A 480 -1.39 2.60 -30.27
CA TRP A 480 0.01 2.83 -29.97
C TRP A 480 0.94 2.39 -31.12
N GLY A 481 2.10 3.05 -31.19
CA GLY A 481 3.19 2.68 -32.07
C GLY A 481 4.53 2.77 -31.34
N GLU A 482 5.45 1.87 -31.67
CA GLU A 482 6.81 1.83 -31.13
C GLU A 482 7.82 1.56 -32.24
N TYR A 483 8.84 2.40 -32.32
CA TYR A 483 9.99 2.20 -33.19
C TYR A 483 11.23 1.88 -32.37
N LYS A 484 11.92 0.79 -32.70
CA LYS A 484 13.20 0.39 -32.11
C LYS A 484 14.29 0.42 -33.19
N ASN A 485 15.40 1.06 -32.86
CA ASN A 485 16.60 1.12 -33.71
C ASN A 485 17.84 0.63 -32.96
N THR A 486 18.64 -0.21 -33.62
CA THR A 486 19.92 -0.74 -33.14
C THR A 486 20.93 -0.73 -34.29
N SER A 487 20.83 0.25 -35.21
CA SER A 487 21.69 0.31 -36.40
C SER A 487 23.10 0.82 -36.14
N LEU A 488 23.30 1.50 -35.03
CA LEU A 488 24.60 1.97 -34.57
C LEU A 488 25.15 1.00 -33.53
N ASP A 489 26.39 0.57 -33.66
CA ASP A 489 27.02 -0.36 -32.72
C ASP A 489 27.10 0.20 -31.29
N SER A 490 27.21 1.52 -31.18
CA SER A 490 27.33 2.23 -29.88
C SER A 490 26.03 2.82 -29.37
N LEU A 491 24.93 2.84 -30.16
CA LEU A 491 23.70 3.51 -29.74
C LEU A 491 22.47 2.69 -30.16
N SER A 492 21.64 2.36 -29.17
CA SER A 492 20.31 1.83 -29.43
C SER A 492 19.23 2.78 -28.91
N GLY A 493 18.08 2.79 -29.59
CA GLY A 493 16.99 3.67 -29.22
C GLY A 493 15.63 3.01 -29.39
N ARG A 494 14.68 3.43 -28.55
CA ARG A 494 13.27 3.05 -28.61
C ARG A 494 12.40 4.27 -28.38
N LEU A 495 11.45 4.52 -29.27
CA LEU A 495 10.44 5.56 -29.13
C LEU A 495 9.06 4.94 -29.22
N LYS A 496 8.23 5.16 -28.20
CA LYS A 496 6.82 4.74 -28.18
C LYS A 496 5.91 5.96 -28.07
N TYR A 497 4.86 5.97 -28.84
CA TYR A 497 3.73 6.88 -28.71
C TYR A 497 2.43 6.09 -28.52
N GLN A 498 1.54 6.60 -27.67
CA GLN A 498 0.23 6.01 -27.42
C GLN A 498 -0.80 7.12 -27.24
N TYR A 499 -1.94 6.94 -27.87
CA TYR A 499 -3.12 7.77 -27.68
C TYR A 499 -4.27 6.92 -27.15
N GLN A 500 -4.89 7.40 -26.09
CA GLN A 500 -6.02 6.74 -25.43
C GLN A 500 -7.20 7.71 -25.36
N GLN A 501 -8.39 7.19 -25.66
CA GLN A 501 -9.65 7.91 -25.53
C GLN A 501 -10.59 7.10 -24.65
N ARG A 502 -11.08 7.70 -23.58
CA ARG A 502 -12.09 7.13 -22.68
C ARG A 502 -13.41 7.87 -22.83
N ARG A 503 -14.51 7.11 -22.92
CA ARG A 503 -15.90 7.59 -22.97
C ARG A 503 -16.70 6.81 -21.95
N SER A 504 -17.55 7.50 -21.20
CA SER A 504 -18.40 6.92 -20.15
C SER A 504 -19.85 7.34 -20.35
N GLU A 505 -20.75 6.41 -20.07
CA GLU A 505 -22.18 6.67 -19.94
C GLU A 505 -22.42 7.29 -18.57
N LEU A 506 -22.28 8.62 -18.49
CA LEU A 506 -22.42 9.36 -17.26
C LEU A 506 -23.90 9.58 -16.93
N ASN A 507 -24.29 9.28 -15.69
CA ASN A 507 -25.63 9.59 -15.18
C ASN A 507 -25.64 11.05 -14.69
N PRO A 508 -26.37 11.95 -15.35
CA PRO A 508 -26.41 13.35 -14.95
C PRO A 508 -27.13 13.57 -13.63
N ALA A 509 -28.03 12.69 -13.23
CA ALA A 509 -28.75 12.79 -11.97
C ALA A 509 -27.90 12.35 -10.76
N ARG A 510 -26.86 11.54 -10.99
CA ARG A 510 -25.99 11.02 -9.92
C ARG A 510 -24.50 11.11 -10.31
N PRO A 511 -23.96 12.31 -10.35
CA PRO A 511 -22.60 12.56 -10.86
C PRO A 511 -21.48 12.02 -9.96
N VAL A 512 -21.73 11.87 -8.67
CA VAL A 512 -20.77 11.34 -7.70
C VAL A 512 -21.51 10.42 -6.74
N ASN A 513 -21.11 9.17 -6.65
CA ASN A 513 -21.65 8.22 -5.69
C ASN A 513 -21.08 8.51 -4.29
N GLN A 514 -21.56 9.57 -3.66
CA GLN A 514 -21.11 9.96 -2.31
C GLN A 514 -22.17 9.82 -1.23
N SER A 515 -23.42 9.71 -1.59
CA SER A 515 -24.47 9.54 -0.59
C SER A 515 -25.64 8.81 -1.22
N PRO A 516 -26.11 7.73 -0.62
CA PRO A 516 -27.37 7.11 -1.00
C PRO A 516 -28.57 8.03 -0.74
N PHE A 517 -28.33 9.24 -0.22
CA PHE A 517 -29.34 10.13 0.33
C PHE A 517 -29.61 11.38 -0.50
N ALA A 518 -28.89 11.63 -1.57
CA ALA A 518 -29.09 12.81 -2.38
C ALA A 518 -29.10 12.47 -3.86
N ASP A 519 -30.28 12.47 -4.46
CA ASP A 519 -30.39 12.64 -5.89
C ASP A 519 -29.85 14.01 -6.26
N ALA A 520 -28.77 14.06 -7.02
CA ALA A 520 -28.24 15.31 -7.50
C ALA A 520 -29.18 15.85 -8.60
N THR A 521 -29.85 16.92 -8.32
CA THR A 521 -30.69 17.63 -9.31
C THR A 521 -29.90 18.72 -10.03
N PRO A 522 -30.26 19.09 -11.27
CA PRO A 522 -29.67 20.25 -11.92
C PRO A 522 -29.78 21.48 -11.01
N GLY A 523 -28.69 22.22 -10.83
CA GLY A 523 -28.60 23.36 -9.92
C GLY A 523 -27.97 23.04 -8.55
N GLN A 524 -27.68 21.77 -8.25
CA GLN A 524 -26.93 21.38 -7.05
C GLN A 524 -25.47 21.05 -7.36
N VAL A 525 -24.57 21.35 -6.41
CA VAL A 525 -23.11 21.15 -6.57
C VAL A 525 -22.76 19.72 -6.99
N PRO A 526 -23.29 18.65 -6.38
CA PRO A 526 -22.97 17.28 -6.76
C PRO A 526 -23.28 16.96 -8.24
N TYR A 527 -24.27 17.61 -8.85
CA TYR A 527 -24.63 17.41 -10.25
C TYR A 527 -23.52 17.73 -11.24
N TYR A 528 -22.65 18.68 -10.89
CA TYR A 528 -21.56 19.17 -11.76
C TYR A 528 -20.21 18.54 -11.49
N TYR A 529 -20.07 17.77 -10.41
CA TYR A 529 -18.85 17.00 -10.13
C TYR A 529 -18.83 15.69 -10.92
N ARG A 530 -17.64 15.30 -11.38
CA ARG A 530 -17.39 14.00 -11.98
C ARG A 530 -16.15 13.37 -11.35
N ALA A 531 -16.24 12.11 -11.01
CA ALA A 531 -15.09 11.35 -10.55
C ALA A 531 -14.12 11.15 -11.72
N TYR A 532 -12.84 11.41 -11.50
CA TYR A 532 -11.82 11.38 -12.57
C TYR A 532 -11.62 9.99 -13.20
N ASP A 533 -11.92 8.92 -12.47
CA ASP A 533 -11.78 7.52 -12.92
C ASP A 533 -12.86 7.12 -13.94
N VAL A 534 -13.99 7.82 -13.98
CA VAL A 534 -15.08 7.61 -14.95
C VAL A 534 -15.32 8.79 -15.90
N SER A 535 -14.67 9.93 -15.69
CA SER A 535 -14.80 11.09 -16.57
C SER A 535 -14.33 10.77 -17.99
N ASN A 536 -14.97 11.36 -18.99
CA ASN A 536 -14.45 11.35 -20.36
C ASN A 536 -13.03 11.93 -20.38
N ALA A 537 -12.10 11.26 -21.04
CA ALA A 537 -10.72 11.69 -21.05
C ALA A 537 -9.99 11.35 -22.36
N ASN A 538 -9.03 12.18 -22.71
CA ASN A 538 -8.04 11.88 -23.75
C ASN A 538 -6.66 11.89 -23.12
N GLN A 539 -5.83 10.92 -23.46
CA GLN A 539 -4.47 10.79 -22.92
C GLN A 539 -3.47 10.60 -24.06
N ASN A 540 -2.39 11.35 -23.97
CA ASN A 540 -1.18 11.17 -24.79
C ASN A 540 -0.07 10.62 -23.90
N TYR A 541 0.67 9.65 -24.43
CA TYR A 541 1.80 9.05 -23.76
C TYR A 541 2.96 8.92 -24.75
N VAL A 542 4.13 9.41 -24.36
CA VAL A 542 5.38 9.28 -25.10
C VAL A 542 6.43 8.67 -24.20
N LYS A 543 7.19 7.70 -24.70
CA LYS A 543 8.35 7.13 -24.00
C LYS A 543 9.52 7.03 -24.95
N LEU A 544 10.67 7.61 -24.57
CA LEU A 544 11.96 7.47 -25.24
C LEU A 544 12.94 6.75 -24.33
N GLN A 545 13.69 5.81 -24.87
CA GLN A 545 14.82 5.15 -24.22
C GLN A 545 16.00 5.12 -25.18
N LEU A 546 17.18 5.50 -24.67
CA LEU A 546 18.44 5.50 -25.40
C LEU A 546 19.48 4.78 -24.53
N ASP A 547 20.19 3.82 -25.13
CA ASP A 547 21.34 3.15 -24.55
C ASP A 547 22.55 3.45 -25.42
N TRP A 548 23.60 4.02 -24.83
CA TRP A 548 24.76 4.52 -25.55
C TRP A 548 26.05 4.03 -24.90
N SER A 549 26.86 3.31 -25.67
CA SER A 549 28.17 2.77 -25.27
C SER A 549 29.25 3.26 -26.23
N PRO A 550 29.68 4.55 -26.16
CA PRO A 550 30.58 5.17 -27.11
C PRO A 550 32.02 4.64 -27.02
N ALA A 551 32.39 4.03 -25.90
CA ALA A 551 33.73 3.51 -25.63
C ALA A 551 33.64 2.22 -24.80
N PRO A 552 34.64 1.34 -24.84
CA PRO A 552 34.62 0.05 -24.14
C PRO A 552 34.35 0.09 -22.63
N LEU A 553 34.62 1.23 -21.99
CA LEU A 553 34.44 1.41 -20.54
C LEU A 553 33.35 2.42 -20.19
N LEU A 554 32.64 2.95 -21.16
CA LEU A 554 31.64 3.99 -20.94
C LEU A 554 30.26 3.54 -21.45
N ASP A 555 29.31 3.40 -20.53
CA ASP A 555 27.91 3.12 -20.81
C ASP A 555 27.03 4.25 -20.29
N ALA A 556 26.10 4.71 -21.08
CA ALA A 556 25.10 5.69 -20.69
C ALA A 556 23.71 5.25 -21.11
N GLY A 557 22.74 5.34 -20.22
CA GLY A 557 21.34 5.11 -20.47
C GLY A 557 20.53 6.37 -20.19
N PHE A 558 19.64 6.76 -21.08
CA PHE A 558 18.70 7.83 -20.90
C PHE A 558 17.29 7.36 -21.19
N GLY A 559 16.38 7.63 -20.27
CA GLY A 559 14.94 7.38 -20.41
C GLY A 559 14.13 8.63 -20.15
N THR A 560 13.04 8.81 -20.91
CA THR A 560 12.03 9.80 -20.56
C THR A 560 10.65 9.30 -20.87
N THR A 561 9.72 9.61 -19.98
CA THR A 561 8.29 9.32 -20.13
C THR A 561 7.51 10.61 -19.94
N PHE A 562 6.61 10.88 -20.87
CA PHE A 562 5.68 11.98 -20.80
C PHE A 562 4.26 11.46 -20.93
N ARG A 563 3.37 11.83 -20.02
CA ARG A 563 1.97 11.49 -20.03
C ARG A 563 1.14 12.73 -19.74
N HIS A 564 0.20 13.02 -20.61
CA HIS A 564 -0.76 14.11 -20.44
C HIS A 564 -2.17 13.59 -20.62
N THR A 565 -3.02 13.77 -19.61
CA THR A 565 -4.44 13.40 -19.62
C THR A 565 -5.28 14.65 -19.47
N GLN A 566 -6.18 14.87 -20.38
CA GLN A 566 -7.20 15.91 -20.32
C GLN A 566 -8.56 15.27 -20.07
N TYR A 567 -9.19 15.65 -18.96
CA TYR A 567 -10.56 15.25 -18.63
C TYR A 567 -11.54 16.23 -19.29
N LYS A 568 -12.63 15.69 -19.80
CA LYS A 568 -13.64 16.44 -20.53
C LYS A 568 -14.98 16.37 -19.82
N ASP A 569 -15.88 17.29 -20.20
CA ASP A 569 -17.25 17.33 -19.72
C ASP A 569 -17.33 17.51 -18.18
N LEU A 570 -16.39 18.30 -17.65
CA LEU A 570 -16.28 18.62 -16.23
C LEU A 570 -16.47 20.11 -15.98
N ASN A 571 -17.38 20.43 -15.09
CA ASN A 571 -17.42 21.77 -14.49
C ASN A 571 -16.50 21.84 -13.27
N TYR A 572 -16.58 20.82 -12.40
CA TYR A 572 -15.78 20.68 -11.19
C TYR A 572 -15.11 19.29 -11.14
N GLY A 573 -14.07 19.15 -10.35
CA GLY A 573 -13.25 17.96 -10.25
C GLY A 573 -11.92 18.11 -11.00
N ARG A 574 -11.25 16.99 -11.27
CA ARG A 574 -9.94 16.98 -11.93
C ARG A 574 -10.06 17.29 -13.42
N SER A 575 -9.39 18.34 -13.87
CA SER A 575 -9.44 18.80 -15.28
C SER A 575 -8.28 18.30 -16.11
N GLN A 576 -7.12 18.09 -15.50
CA GLN A 576 -5.88 17.70 -16.19
C GLN A 576 -4.96 16.93 -15.24
N ASP A 577 -4.23 15.95 -15.81
CA ASP A 577 -3.09 15.27 -15.21
C ASP A 577 -1.89 15.35 -16.14
N GLU A 578 -0.72 15.60 -15.60
CA GLU A 578 0.56 15.55 -16.30
C GLU A 578 1.58 14.79 -15.48
N ARG A 579 2.36 13.92 -16.13
CA ARG A 579 3.50 13.23 -15.54
C ARG A 579 4.66 13.27 -16.50
N GLN A 580 5.80 13.69 -16.00
CA GLN A 580 7.08 13.70 -16.69
C GLN A 580 8.09 12.91 -15.84
N GLU A 581 8.86 12.03 -16.47
CA GLU A 581 9.88 11.24 -15.81
C GLU A 581 11.14 11.22 -16.66
N TYR A 582 12.29 11.40 -16.05
CA TYR A 582 13.59 11.41 -16.67
C TYR A 582 14.53 10.52 -15.88
N ASP A 583 15.14 9.55 -16.57
CA ASP A 583 16.11 8.61 -16.01
C ASP A 583 17.45 8.80 -16.72
N LEU A 584 18.53 8.89 -15.95
CA LEU A 584 19.89 8.93 -16.48
C LEU A 584 20.76 7.96 -15.67
N THR A 585 21.49 7.14 -16.37
CA THR A 585 22.54 6.29 -15.78
C THR A 585 23.79 6.42 -16.60
N VAL A 586 24.92 6.69 -15.97
CA VAL A 586 26.24 6.73 -16.61
C VAL A 586 27.20 5.88 -15.82
N SER A 587 27.79 4.90 -16.46
CA SER A 587 28.80 4.01 -15.87
C SER A 587 30.13 4.15 -16.60
N TYR A 588 31.21 4.31 -15.85
CA TYR A 588 32.55 4.34 -16.38
C TYR A 588 33.47 3.38 -15.63
N GLY A 589 34.23 2.60 -16.36
CA GLY A 589 35.25 1.72 -15.83
C GLY A 589 34.99 0.23 -16.03
N ASP A 590 35.95 -0.57 -15.63
CA ASP A 590 35.95 -2.04 -15.73
C ASP A 590 35.26 -2.66 -14.50
N PRO A 591 34.20 -3.48 -14.68
CA PRO A 591 33.54 -4.18 -13.56
C PRO A 591 34.47 -5.09 -12.76
N LYS A 592 35.59 -5.57 -13.35
CA LYS A 592 36.60 -6.41 -12.70
C LYS A 592 37.70 -5.59 -11.99
N GLY A 593 37.81 -4.30 -12.26
CA GLY A 593 38.80 -3.40 -11.69
C GLY A 593 38.12 -2.27 -10.89
N PHE A 594 38.00 -1.11 -11.53
CA PHE A 594 37.35 0.06 -10.95
C PHE A 594 36.19 0.50 -11.83
N ARG A 595 35.01 0.63 -11.25
CA ARG A 595 33.80 1.13 -11.93
C ARG A 595 33.10 2.16 -11.07
N VAL A 596 32.67 3.25 -11.69
CA VAL A 596 31.80 4.26 -11.09
C VAL A 596 30.52 4.34 -11.89
N THR A 597 29.39 4.37 -11.20
CA THR A 597 28.05 4.57 -11.80
C THR A 597 27.38 5.76 -11.15
N ALA A 598 27.03 6.76 -11.95
CA ALA A 598 26.16 7.85 -11.57
C ALA A 598 24.74 7.55 -12.08
N LEU A 599 23.75 7.81 -11.25
CA LEU A 599 22.34 7.63 -11.60
C LEU A 599 21.53 8.83 -11.14
N ALA A 600 20.53 9.20 -11.93
CA ALA A 600 19.61 10.26 -11.62
C ALA A 600 18.20 9.87 -12.11
N ASN A 601 17.21 10.12 -11.28
CA ASN A 601 15.80 10.06 -11.66
C ASN A 601 15.14 11.36 -11.22
N TYR A 602 14.34 11.93 -12.09
CA TYR A 602 13.50 13.08 -11.82
C TYR A 602 12.09 12.79 -12.33
N GLU A 603 11.12 12.80 -11.43
CA GLU A 603 9.70 12.69 -11.76
C GLU A 603 8.97 13.95 -11.30
N PHE A 604 8.13 14.48 -12.19
CA PHE A 604 7.22 15.56 -11.90
C PHE A 604 5.79 15.11 -12.24
N VAL A 605 4.90 15.27 -11.27
CA VAL A 605 3.47 15.00 -11.42
C VAL A 605 2.70 16.26 -11.08
N GLU A 606 1.76 16.62 -11.95
CA GLU A 606 0.88 17.75 -11.77
C GLU A 606 -0.56 17.32 -12.06
N PHE A 607 -1.50 17.77 -11.23
CA PHE A 607 -2.90 17.74 -11.61
C PHE A 607 -3.63 19.00 -11.19
N ASN A 608 -4.53 19.44 -12.04
CA ASN A 608 -5.37 20.60 -11.83
C ASN A 608 -6.79 20.19 -11.47
N GLN A 609 -7.33 20.84 -10.44
CA GLN A 609 -8.68 20.52 -9.92
C GLN A 609 -9.47 21.79 -9.67
N LYS A 610 -10.77 21.74 -10.01
CA LYS A 610 -11.74 22.81 -9.78
C LYS A 610 -12.72 22.41 -8.70
N TYR A 611 -13.07 23.35 -7.85
CA TYR A 611 -13.95 23.17 -6.71
C TYR A 611 -15.03 24.24 -6.69
N HIS A 612 -16.10 23.90 -5.98
CA HIS A 612 -17.17 24.83 -5.63
C HIS A 612 -17.64 24.58 -4.21
N GLN A 613 -17.95 25.65 -3.51
CA GLN A 613 -18.66 25.62 -2.24
C GLN A 613 -19.84 26.60 -2.30
N GLY A 614 -20.99 26.16 -1.79
CA GLY A 614 -22.20 26.95 -1.71
C GLY A 614 -23.45 26.13 -2.00
N THR A 615 -24.60 26.78 -1.90
CA THR A 615 -25.93 26.20 -2.15
C THR A 615 -26.60 26.80 -3.38
N GLY A 616 -25.97 27.76 -4.02
CA GLY A 616 -26.52 28.52 -5.13
C GLY A 616 -26.52 27.78 -6.47
N PRO A 617 -27.21 28.37 -7.47
CA PRO A 617 -27.27 27.79 -8.80
C PRO A 617 -25.90 27.80 -9.48
N LEU A 618 -25.61 26.75 -10.23
CA LEU A 618 -24.37 26.44 -10.87
C LEU A 618 -24.55 26.08 -12.33
N PRO A 619 -23.44 25.95 -13.11
CA PRO A 619 -22.61 27.04 -13.56
C PRO A 619 -23.44 28.01 -14.41
N GLY A 620 -23.10 29.30 -14.39
CA GLY A 620 -23.82 30.36 -15.13
C GLY A 620 -25.01 30.95 -14.43
N GLY A 621 -25.33 30.49 -13.22
CA GLY A 621 -26.34 31.11 -12.33
C GLY A 621 -25.77 32.25 -11.52
N THR A 622 -26.65 33.03 -10.86
CA THR A 622 -26.24 34.11 -9.97
C THR A 622 -25.66 33.50 -8.68
N GLN A 623 -24.39 33.73 -8.43
CA GLN A 623 -23.74 33.30 -7.18
C GLN A 623 -24.29 34.10 -5.99
N THR A 624 -24.56 33.43 -4.90
CA THR A 624 -24.86 34.07 -3.62
C THR A 624 -23.55 34.54 -2.95
N PRO A 625 -23.60 35.48 -1.99
CA PRO A 625 -22.38 35.91 -1.29
C PRO A 625 -21.64 34.81 -0.52
N THR A 626 -22.26 33.65 -0.31
CA THR A 626 -21.72 32.48 0.37
C THR A 626 -21.17 31.41 -0.61
N ASP A 627 -21.40 31.59 -1.93
CA ASP A 627 -20.93 30.67 -2.94
C ASP A 627 -19.59 31.13 -3.48
N PHE A 628 -18.64 30.23 -3.60
CA PHE A 628 -17.35 30.53 -4.21
C PHE A 628 -16.74 29.34 -4.94
N ASP A 629 -16.07 29.68 -6.04
CA ASP A 629 -15.30 28.73 -6.86
C ASP A 629 -13.82 28.97 -6.64
N TRP A 630 -13.06 27.88 -6.60
CA TRP A 630 -11.60 27.96 -6.62
C TRP A 630 -10.99 26.82 -7.45
N SER A 631 -9.74 26.96 -7.79
CA SER A 631 -9.00 25.87 -8.41
C SER A 631 -7.67 25.67 -7.70
N THR A 632 -7.15 24.46 -7.79
CA THR A 632 -5.83 24.12 -7.29
C THR A 632 -4.96 23.54 -8.38
N LYS A 633 -3.69 23.88 -8.32
CA LYS A 633 -2.61 23.18 -8.99
C LYS A 633 -1.89 22.33 -7.95
N ASN A 634 -2.00 21.01 -8.07
CA ASN A 634 -1.35 20.09 -7.17
C ASN A 634 -0.11 19.54 -7.86
N THR A 635 1.04 19.65 -7.23
CA THR A 635 2.32 19.23 -7.78
C THR A 635 2.99 18.22 -6.86
N GLN A 636 3.70 17.27 -7.44
CA GLN A 636 4.59 16.36 -6.73
C GLN A 636 5.86 16.19 -7.54
N THR A 637 7.00 16.29 -6.87
CA THR A 637 8.33 16.10 -7.46
C THR A 637 9.04 15.01 -6.70
N ASN A 638 9.52 13.99 -7.40
CA ASN A 638 10.38 12.95 -6.87
C ASN A 638 11.75 13.06 -7.53
N GLN A 639 12.80 13.05 -6.73
CA GLN A 639 14.19 13.15 -7.19
C GLN A 639 15.02 12.06 -6.54
N LEU A 640 15.90 11.45 -7.32
CA LEU A 640 16.91 10.52 -6.86
C LEU A 640 18.22 10.84 -7.56
N TRP A 641 19.31 10.96 -6.78
CA TRP A 641 20.67 11.10 -7.27
C TRP A 641 21.53 10.08 -6.57
N GLY A 642 22.36 9.40 -7.32
CA GLY A 642 23.21 8.37 -6.77
C GLY A 642 24.60 8.31 -7.41
N LEU A 643 25.57 8.00 -6.61
CA LEU A 643 26.92 7.66 -7.04
C LEU A 643 27.33 6.35 -6.39
N ILE A 644 27.74 5.39 -7.20
CA ILE A 644 28.16 4.06 -6.75
C ILE A 644 29.54 3.79 -7.32
N ALA A 645 30.49 3.42 -6.48
CA ALA A 645 31.84 3.04 -6.87
C ALA A 645 32.14 1.63 -6.37
N ASP A 646 32.56 0.78 -7.28
CA ASP A 646 33.08 -0.57 -7.02
C ASP A 646 34.55 -0.60 -7.43
N TRP A 647 35.42 -1.06 -6.53
CA TRP A 647 36.85 -1.12 -6.78
C TRP A 647 37.48 -2.43 -6.28
N ALA A 648 37.89 -3.28 -7.18
CA ALA A 648 38.77 -4.39 -6.89
C ALA A 648 40.22 -3.88 -6.83
N ALA A 649 40.62 -3.25 -5.70
CA ALA A 649 41.88 -2.58 -5.54
C ALA A 649 43.07 -3.52 -5.69
N THR A 650 42.92 -4.76 -5.22
CA THR A 650 43.86 -5.87 -5.42
C THR A 650 43.08 -7.20 -5.50
N GLU A 651 43.73 -8.31 -5.77
CA GLU A 651 43.11 -9.65 -5.71
C GLU A 651 42.52 -9.97 -4.32
N ARG A 652 43.02 -9.31 -3.27
CA ARG A 652 42.61 -9.52 -1.89
C ARG A 652 41.67 -8.42 -1.34
N VAL A 653 41.68 -7.22 -1.93
CA VAL A 653 40.95 -6.06 -1.41
C VAL A 653 39.90 -5.62 -2.39
N ALA A 654 38.63 -5.62 -1.97
CA ALA A 654 37.53 -5.03 -2.71
C ALA A 654 36.87 -3.95 -1.86
N LEU A 655 36.62 -2.78 -2.46
CA LEU A 655 35.96 -1.64 -1.83
C LEU A 655 34.67 -1.33 -2.59
N LYS A 656 33.61 -1.01 -1.84
CA LYS A 656 32.35 -0.53 -2.39
C LYS A 656 31.94 0.71 -1.63
N ALA A 657 31.61 1.77 -2.35
CA ALA A 657 31.05 2.99 -1.78
C ALA A 657 29.82 3.40 -2.53
N SER A 658 28.80 3.91 -1.84
CA SER A 658 27.63 4.49 -2.48
C SER A 658 27.12 5.66 -1.68
N TYR A 659 26.67 6.67 -2.40
CA TYR A 659 25.90 7.79 -1.86
C TYR A 659 24.61 7.94 -2.66
N ILE A 660 23.48 7.84 -1.97
CA ILE A 660 22.15 8.00 -2.55
C ILE A 660 21.44 9.15 -1.83
N TRP A 661 20.93 10.08 -2.60
CA TRP A 661 20.10 11.17 -2.13
C TRP A 661 18.73 11.08 -2.81
N THR A 662 17.66 11.14 -2.02
CA THR A 662 16.30 11.19 -2.53
C THR A 662 15.55 12.36 -1.90
N ARG A 663 14.66 12.95 -2.67
CA ARG A 663 13.73 13.98 -2.22
C ARG A 663 12.37 13.75 -2.86
N THR A 664 11.33 13.77 -2.03
CA THR A 664 9.95 13.93 -2.47
C THR A 664 9.45 15.26 -1.97
N GLY A 665 8.71 16.01 -2.79
CA GLY A 665 8.09 17.25 -2.38
C GLY A 665 6.79 17.44 -3.12
N GLY A 666 5.73 17.80 -2.41
CA GLY A 666 4.44 18.14 -2.95
C GLY A 666 4.03 19.56 -2.60
N GLY A 667 3.07 20.09 -3.32
CA GLY A 667 2.48 21.39 -3.04
C GLY A 667 1.07 21.51 -3.58
N VAL A 668 0.27 22.30 -2.92
CA VAL A 668 -1.06 22.72 -3.36
C VAL A 668 -1.05 24.23 -3.50
N ASP A 669 -1.10 24.70 -4.74
CA ASP A 669 -1.18 26.11 -5.08
C ASP A 669 -2.63 26.44 -5.42
N PHE A 670 -3.23 27.31 -4.62
CA PHE A 670 -4.56 27.83 -4.91
C PHE A 670 -4.44 28.88 -6.01
N GLN A 671 -5.13 28.63 -7.11
CA GLN A 671 -5.21 29.55 -8.24
C GLN A 671 -6.61 30.08 -8.33
N SER A 672 -6.76 31.39 -8.45
CA SER A 672 -8.01 32.12 -8.59
C SER A 672 -9.26 31.48 -7.96
N GLY A 673 -9.81 32.10 -7.00
CA GLY A 673 -11.17 31.84 -6.51
C GLY A 673 -11.94 33.13 -6.63
N ASN A 674 -13.22 33.04 -6.91
CA ASN A 674 -14.11 34.18 -6.70
C ASN A 674 -14.27 34.33 -5.19
N THR A 675 -13.45 35.19 -4.59
CA THR A 675 -13.53 35.54 -3.16
C THR A 675 -14.51 36.67 -2.90
N ALA A 676 -15.54 36.80 -3.74
CA ALA A 676 -16.50 37.90 -3.67
C ALA A 676 -17.38 37.91 -2.39
N GLY A 677 -17.23 36.96 -1.51
CA GLY A 677 -17.70 37.02 -0.12
C GLY A 677 -16.51 37.29 0.80
N ALA A 678 -16.58 38.28 1.63
CA ALA A 678 -15.58 38.70 2.59
C ALA A 678 -15.23 37.62 3.63
N GLY A 679 -14.63 36.56 3.19
CA GLY A 679 -14.18 35.50 4.06
C GLY A 679 -13.78 34.32 3.22
N GLY A 680 -12.51 34.02 3.15
CA GLY A 680 -12.04 32.74 2.64
C GLY A 680 -12.72 31.57 3.35
N PHE A 681 -12.35 30.35 3.04
CA PHE A 681 -12.82 29.14 3.71
C PHE A 681 -12.86 29.36 5.22
N ASN A 682 -14.04 29.36 5.85
CA ASN A 682 -14.24 29.78 7.25
C ASN A 682 -13.68 31.18 7.61
N GLY A 683 -13.66 32.12 6.67
CA GLY A 683 -13.24 33.51 6.93
C GLY A 683 -11.77 33.82 6.76
N GLY A 684 -10.93 32.89 6.29
CA GLY A 684 -9.51 33.06 6.05
C GLY A 684 -9.12 33.00 4.57
N PRO A 685 -7.97 33.57 4.17
CA PRO A 685 -7.48 33.48 2.80
C PRO A 685 -7.06 32.04 2.46
N LEU A 686 -7.25 31.64 1.20
CA LEU A 686 -6.69 30.40 0.67
C LEU A 686 -5.16 30.54 0.62
N VAL A 687 -4.44 29.72 1.35
CA VAL A 687 -2.97 29.79 1.46
C VAL A 687 -2.37 28.55 0.84
N ASN A 688 -1.39 28.74 -0.04
CA ASN A 688 -0.60 27.65 -0.60
C ASN A 688 0.12 26.89 0.53
N TYR A 689 0.18 25.58 0.41
CA TYR A 689 0.85 24.74 1.39
C TYR A 689 1.64 23.61 0.74
N VAL A 690 2.61 23.11 1.49
CA VAL A 690 3.52 22.05 1.08
C VAL A 690 3.05 20.73 1.70
N THR A 691 3.09 19.67 0.91
CA THR A 691 2.67 18.33 1.35
C THR A 691 3.79 17.33 1.17
N ASP A 692 3.85 16.36 2.08
CA ASP A 692 4.65 15.15 1.98
C ASP A 692 6.12 15.37 1.56
N ASN A 693 6.77 16.40 2.13
CA ASN A 693 8.18 16.68 1.88
C ASN A 693 9.06 15.69 2.63
N THR A 694 9.78 14.87 1.88
CA THR A 694 10.78 13.97 2.43
C THR A 694 12.15 14.24 1.83
N LYS A 695 13.19 14.04 2.62
CA LYS A 695 14.57 14.06 2.15
C LYS A 695 15.34 12.95 2.83
N LYS A 696 15.92 12.04 2.05
CA LYS A 696 16.74 10.95 2.56
C LYS A 696 18.12 10.98 1.94
N GLN A 697 19.13 10.79 2.77
CA GLN A 697 20.53 10.65 2.37
C GLN A 697 21.07 9.36 2.95
N THR A 698 21.70 8.54 2.12
CA THR A 698 22.32 7.29 2.56
C THR A 698 23.72 7.22 2.00
N PHE A 699 24.70 7.07 2.86
CA PHE A 699 26.09 6.77 2.51
C PHE A 699 26.45 5.40 3.03
N ASN A 700 27.01 4.55 2.17
CA ASN A 700 27.51 3.23 2.52
C ASN A 700 28.96 3.12 2.08
N LEU A 701 29.79 2.57 2.94
CA LEU A 701 31.17 2.19 2.63
C LEU A 701 31.39 0.76 3.13
N LYS A 702 31.89 -0.12 2.27
CA LYS A 702 32.19 -1.52 2.59
C LYS A 702 33.56 -1.89 2.05
N GLY A 703 34.37 -2.53 2.86
CA GLY A 703 35.65 -3.10 2.45
C GLY A 703 35.69 -4.59 2.77
N ASP A 704 36.04 -5.41 1.79
CA ASP A 704 36.26 -6.84 1.92
C ASP A 704 37.76 -7.13 1.79
N TYR A 705 38.32 -7.88 2.74
CA TYR A 705 39.70 -8.38 2.72
C TYR A 705 39.72 -9.89 2.72
N LYS A 706 40.27 -10.53 1.67
CA LYS A 706 40.46 -11.96 1.55
C LYS A 706 41.78 -12.33 2.21
N PHE A 707 41.74 -12.97 3.37
CA PHE A 707 42.95 -13.50 4.05
C PHE A 707 43.55 -14.65 3.24
N ASP A 708 42.68 -15.57 2.80
CA ASP A 708 42.96 -16.70 1.95
C ASP A 708 41.74 -17.09 1.10
N ARG A 709 41.70 -18.31 0.56
CA ARG A 709 40.60 -18.82 -0.25
C ARG A 709 39.31 -19.04 0.58
N GLN A 710 39.46 -19.31 1.87
CA GLN A 710 38.38 -19.70 2.78
C GLN A 710 37.90 -18.49 3.61
N TRP A 711 38.78 -17.60 4.05
CA TRP A 711 38.49 -16.53 4.97
C TRP A 711 38.41 -15.15 4.30
N THR A 712 37.31 -14.47 4.56
CA THR A 712 37.11 -13.06 4.17
C THR A 712 36.66 -12.26 5.38
N GLY A 713 37.30 -11.13 5.64
CA GLY A 713 36.86 -10.13 6.61
C GLY A 713 36.16 -8.98 5.90
N THR A 714 35.04 -8.54 6.40
CA THR A 714 34.24 -7.40 5.89
C THR A 714 34.11 -6.36 6.96
N LEU A 715 34.48 -5.10 6.65
CA LEU A 715 34.21 -3.91 7.46
C LEU A 715 33.23 -3.01 6.70
N GLY A 716 32.16 -2.60 7.35
CA GLY A 716 31.18 -1.71 6.73
C GLY A 716 30.76 -0.55 7.64
N TYR A 717 30.44 0.57 7.01
CA TYR A 717 29.94 1.79 7.64
C TYR A 717 28.77 2.35 6.85
N VAL A 718 27.66 2.64 7.55
CA VAL A 718 26.44 3.21 6.96
C VAL A 718 26.04 4.46 7.72
N ILE A 719 25.76 5.54 7.02
CA ILE A 719 25.09 6.73 7.54
C ILE A 719 23.80 6.92 6.78
N GLU A 720 22.70 7.13 7.50
CA GLU A 720 21.42 7.45 6.91
C GLU A 720 20.78 8.61 7.66
N LYS A 721 20.25 9.59 6.93
CA LYS A 721 19.48 10.71 7.46
C LYS A 721 18.18 10.83 6.69
N TYR A 722 17.07 10.92 7.42
CA TYR A 722 15.73 11.12 6.88
C TYR A 722 15.09 12.34 7.55
N GLU A 723 14.51 13.21 6.76
CA GLU A 723 13.79 14.40 7.17
C GLU A 723 12.39 14.37 6.54
N TYR A 724 11.38 14.75 7.32
CA TYR A 724 9.98 14.81 6.90
C TYR A 724 9.35 16.12 7.34
N ALA A 725 8.57 16.75 6.46
CA ALA A 725 7.74 17.91 6.75
C ALA A 725 6.48 17.94 5.89
N ASP A 726 5.35 18.25 6.50
CA ASP A 726 4.05 18.35 5.85
C ASP A 726 3.21 19.44 6.51
N ASP A 727 2.77 20.43 5.75
CA ASP A 727 1.98 21.53 6.28
C ASP A 727 0.58 21.09 6.71
N GLN A 728 0.02 20.02 6.10
CA GLN A 728 -1.26 19.45 6.53
C GLN A 728 -1.17 18.83 7.92
N MET A 729 0.02 18.38 8.30
CA MET A 729 0.31 17.79 9.60
C MET A 729 0.86 18.81 10.59
N ARG A 730 0.88 20.11 10.24
CA ARG A 730 1.50 21.16 11.06
C ARG A 730 0.95 21.21 12.48
N GLY A 731 -0.36 21.11 12.65
CA GLY A 731 -0.99 21.03 13.98
C GLY A 731 -0.53 19.79 14.75
N TYR A 732 -0.42 18.67 14.07
CA TYR A 732 0.04 17.41 14.62
C TYR A 732 1.55 17.40 14.90
N GLN A 733 2.36 18.02 14.04
CA GLN A 733 3.82 18.04 14.13
C GLN A 733 4.38 19.14 15.06
N GLY A 734 3.65 20.23 15.23
CA GLY A 734 4.14 21.42 15.90
C GLY A 734 3.47 21.72 17.24
N ASN A 735 2.24 22.20 17.18
CA ASN A 735 1.59 22.80 18.34
C ASN A 735 0.74 21.84 19.16
N TYR A 736 0.13 20.82 18.53
CA TYR A 736 -0.85 19.93 19.17
C TYR A 736 -0.60 18.46 18.81
N PRO A 737 0.57 17.89 19.12
CA PRO A 737 0.87 16.50 18.72
C PRO A 737 0.04 15.45 19.47
N TYR A 738 -0.64 15.83 20.55
CA TYR A 738 -1.40 14.92 21.39
C TYR A 738 -2.84 15.36 21.63
N PHE A 739 -3.06 16.59 22.05
CA PHE A 739 -4.39 17.09 22.35
C PHE A 739 -4.62 18.44 21.69
N GLN A 740 -5.71 18.56 20.93
CA GLN A 740 -6.14 19.81 20.32
C GLN A 740 -7.45 20.26 20.95
N TYR A 741 -7.40 21.38 21.66
CA TYR A 741 -8.57 22.05 22.18
C TYR A 741 -9.11 23.03 21.12
N LEU A 742 -10.29 22.74 20.58
CA LEU A 742 -10.95 23.61 19.62
C LEU A 742 -12.23 24.26 20.22
N GLY A 743 -12.52 23.95 21.47
CA GLY A 743 -13.70 24.37 22.17
C GLY A 743 -14.96 23.58 21.80
N GLY A 744 -15.75 23.24 22.81
CA GLY A 744 -16.97 22.49 22.61
C GLY A 744 -16.76 21.05 22.18
N ASN A 745 -17.47 20.62 21.15
CA ASN A 745 -17.46 19.23 20.66
C ASN A 745 -16.28 18.91 19.70
N ASN A 746 -15.36 19.85 19.49
CA ASN A 746 -14.30 19.72 18.47
C ASN A 746 -12.95 19.26 19.03
N ASP A 747 -12.89 18.97 20.32
CA ASP A 747 -11.64 18.54 20.94
C ASP A 747 -11.18 17.20 20.38
N SER A 748 -9.87 17.07 20.15
CA SER A 748 -9.31 15.87 19.56
C SER A 748 -8.10 15.38 20.37
N TRP A 749 -8.02 14.05 20.52
CA TRP A 749 -6.94 13.34 21.22
C TRP A 749 -6.13 12.55 20.19
N PHE A 750 -4.90 12.98 19.96
CA PHE A 750 -3.98 12.34 19.04
C PHE A 750 -2.94 11.51 19.80
N SER A 751 -2.46 10.47 19.19
CA SER A 751 -1.44 9.60 19.79
C SER A 751 -0.02 10.16 19.71
N GLY A 752 0.20 11.21 18.94
CA GLY A 752 1.52 11.75 18.64
C GLY A 752 2.35 10.88 17.69
N ALA A 753 1.75 9.83 17.11
CA ALA A 753 2.45 8.83 16.30
C ALA A 753 3.20 9.41 15.10
N PHE A 754 2.61 10.41 14.46
CA PHE A 754 3.15 10.99 13.21
C PHE A 754 3.75 12.40 13.40
N ALA A 755 3.98 12.80 14.66
CA ALA A 755 4.45 14.14 14.96
C ALA A 755 5.81 14.46 14.33
N ASN A 756 6.74 13.52 14.35
CA ASN A 756 8.06 13.71 13.76
C ASN A 756 8.73 12.38 13.42
N PRO A 757 8.52 11.82 12.21
CA PRO A 757 9.13 10.57 11.78
C PRO A 757 10.59 10.72 11.29
N SER A 758 11.21 11.90 11.42
CA SER A 758 12.60 12.14 11.01
C SER A 758 13.57 11.32 11.86
N TYR A 759 14.73 10.96 11.29
CA TYR A 759 15.74 10.19 12.00
C TYR A 759 17.17 10.37 11.48
N LYS A 760 18.15 9.94 12.29
CA LYS A 760 19.54 9.74 11.90
C LYS A 760 20.02 8.37 12.36
N LEU A 761 20.80 7.72 11.52
CA LEU A 761 21.36 6.40 11.73
C LEU A 761 22.84 6.39 11.42
N GLN A 762 23.62 5.74 12.27
CA GLN A 762 25.00 5.34 11.98
C GLN A 762 25.15 3.87 12.35
N VAL A 763 25.70 3.05 11.45
CA VAL A 763 25.97 1.65 11.68
C VAL A 763 27.40 1.34 11.29
N VAL A 764 28.11 0.65 12.17
CA VAL A 764 29.40 0.03 11.91
C VAL A 764 29.23 -1.47 12.09
N TYR A 765 29.78 -2.26 11.18
CA TYR A 765 29.78 -3.70 11.33
C TYR A 765 31.09 -4.33 10.90
N LEU A 766 31.49 -5.40 11.59
CA LEU A 766 32.62 -6.22 11.25
C LEU A 766 32.14 -7.68 11.15
N VAL A 767 32.42 -8.34 10.03
CA VAL A 767 31.96 -9.70 9.74
C VAL A 767 33.12 -10.54 9.26
N GLY A 768 33.30 -11.73 9.83
CA GLY A 768 34.14 -12.77 9.32
C GLY A 768 33.32 -13.80 8.56
N THR A 769 33.68 -14.12 7.33
CA THR A 769 33.03 -15.12 6.48
C THR A 769 34.03 -16.27 6.22
N TYR A 770 33.61 -17.49 6.55
CA TYR A 770 34.30 -18.73 6.20
C TYR A 770 33.57 -19.38 5.01
N LYS A 771 34.35 -19.79 3.99
CA LYS A 771 33.86 -20.51 2.80
C LYS A 771 34.41 -21.92 2.82
N PHE A 772 33.57 -22.88 2.58
CA PHE A 772 33.95 -24.30 2.50
C PHE A 772 34.56 -24.62 1.17
#